data_ca056d4b78f652ac5b811e1fd4541f47
#
_entry.id   ca056d4b78f652ac5b811e1fd4541f47
#
_cell.length_a   1.000
_cell.length_b   1.000
_cell.length_c   1.000
_cell.angle_alpha   90.00
_cell.angle_beta   90.00
_cell.angle_gamma   90.00
#
_symmetry.space_group_name_H-M   'P 1'
#
loop_
_entity.id
_entity.type
_entity.pdbx_description
1 polymer ?
#
loop_
_entity_poly.entity_id
_entity_poly.type
_entity_poly.pdbx_seq_one_letter_code
_entity_poly.pdbx_strand_id
1 'polypeptide(L)'
;MKKNIIISFIILIGCLYTQEVLDERPLSINIEDDLVQGQFSNQRVDNNYEILEDENRPINSPFRYGKKNNVNIDFFSDAKKTEXNGEXIWLLKISSPNAYAISLQYNHFQINGSGRFFVYNNDKSILFGAYSRINNTTDNYFSTPLVAGEEIILEYNGVQEGTEIIISEIIHDYRDIMNFSNDDRTRDCGTNPSCTSALPYQNQINATSWLDMGGAICSGSMVNXTEQDLTPYYMTAWHCIDGSSASTYRFYFNYDTNSCTSSNYNYDSYVYGSILRASSGSMDGDFALLEITGYIYDSWDVYYAGWNRYSSNQLVEVGVHHPGGSPKKVNFDNDYATTGNWGVNWYGGGYSPGGSYWEITWDDGGTEGGSSGSPAYDSNGRLIGVLSGGGNACSSSSNGGESYYAKFSYAWNFGSNSSNRLSDWLDPNNTGXYVIDGTYDGIIYGCTNLNACNYNSNATEDDGSCEYAVGTCDCNNNPTGDYCDCNESILDVCGVCGGDGTSCLEPVSLSFGNQSLGSFEIILXSEIDISGFQFEITDSPESIIITGASGGAADANDFVVSTSEXGVILGFSFSGGSIQAGDNMITNIQYEGEGQPELCLSNAIISNDIGQVYPVEYGPCVTISGTAHLSFGEISPGIINIRMQNSQIVAGYQFILADYPDDLNLINTFGGVSEDYGFTISYSENGQILGFDFSGSTIPQGDHLLIQLEVSGIGSPEICIEQGVIAGQNNADLNVSYGECRYAVLTVPGDLNNDGQLNVVDIVNLVNLILYPENQTQILITIGDLNDDEQLNVVDIVNLVGIILDN
;
A
#
# COMPACT_ATOMS: atom_id res chain seq x y z
N MET A 1 11.81 51.55 25.63
CA MET A 1 11.02 50.32 25.86
C MET A 1 11.18 49.45 24.61
N LYS A 2 12.02 48.39 24.74
CA LYS A 2 12.25 47.45 23.66
C LYS A 2 11.22 46.32 23.81
N LYS A 3 10.39 46.11 22.78
CA LYS A 3 9.50 44.97 22.70
C LYS A 3 10.30 43.80 22.16
N ASN A 4 10.45 42.77 22.95
CA ASN A 4 11.00 41.48 22.50
C ASN A 4 9.89 40.74 21.75
N ILE A 5 10.12 40.52 20.46
CA ILE A 5 9.30 39.64 19.65
C ILE A 5 9.91 38.27 19.81
N ILE A 6 9.18 37.36 20.49
CA ILE A 6 9.55 35.93 20.55
C ILE A 6 9.00 35.31 19.26
N ILE A 7 9.90 34.97 18.38
CA ILE A 7 9.54 34.18 17.18
C ILE A 7 9.58 32.71 17.64
N SER A 8 8.41 32.11 17.78
CA SER A 8 8.29 30.69 17.99
C SER A 8 8.60 29.98 16.66
N PHE A 9 9.74 29.32 16.62
CA PHE A 9 10.04 28.37 15.54
C PHE A 9 9.18 27.11 15.77
N ILE A 10 8.15 26.95 14.96
CA ILE A 10 7.45 25.69 14.86
C ILE A 10 8.31 24.82 13.95
N ILE A 11 9.05 23.89 14.53
CA ILE A 11 9.73 22.86 13.77
C ILE A 11 8.62 21.90 13.32
N LEU A 12 8.26 21.96 12.06
CA LEU A 12 7.44 20.92 11.44
C LEU A 12 8.35 19.70 11.30
N ILE A 13 8.24 18.77 12.23
CA ILE A 13 8.82 17.44 12.06
C ILE A 13 7.86 16.75 11.10
N GLY A 14 8.24 16.65 9.86
CA GLY A 14 7.51 15.82 8.91
C GLY A 14 7.52 14.37 9.40
N CYS A 15 6.37 13.82 9.67
CA CYS A 15 6.22 12.38 9.93
C CYS A 15 6.51 11.66 8.61
N LEU A 16 7.63 10.97 8.60
CA LEU A 16 8.02 10.09 7.50
C LEU A 16 7.25 8.77 7.66
N TYR A 17 6.36 8.51 6.72
CA TYR A 17 5.63 7.25 6.68
C TYR A 17 6.41 6.26 5.82
N THR A 18 7.08 5.34 6.45
CA THR A 18 7.55 4.13 5.80
C THR A 18 6.50 3.04 6.02
N GLN A 19 6.19 2.33 4.99
CA GLN A 19 5.30 1.16 4.87
C GLN A 19 4.53 0.82 6.16
N GLU A 20 3.29 1.27 6.25
CA GLU A 20 2.39 1.18 7.42
C GLU A 20 3.10 0.94 8.75
N VAL A 21 3.80 1.93 9.22
CA VAL A 21 4.28 1.94 10.59
C VAL A 21 3.15 2.58 11.39
N LEU A 22 2.42 1.77 12.10
CA LEU A 22 1.67 2.29 13.24
C LEU A 22 2.65 3.16 14.02
N ASP A 23 2.23 4.32 14.51
CA ASP A 23 3.09 5.24 15.27
C ASP A 23 3.51 4.60 16.62
N GLU A 24 3.92 3.34 16.55
CA GLU A 24 4.33 2.50 17.66
C GLU A 24 5.85 2.46 17.72
N ARG A 25 6.36 2.70 18.89
CA ARG A 25 7.79 2.65 19.15
C ARG A 25 8.12 1.43 20.01
N PRO A 26 9.31 0.85 19.86
CA PRO A 26 9.70 -0.27 20.72
C PRO A 26 9.53 0.11 22.18
N LEU A 27 9.04 -0.81 22.98
CA LEU A 27 8.82 -0.57 24.42
C LEU A 27 10.10 -0.17 25.15
N SER A 28 11.26 -0.60 24.65
CA SER A 28 12.56 -0.26 25.22
C SER A 28 13.07 1.12 24.82
N ILE A 29 12.37 1.86 23.92
CA ILE A 29 12.94 3.07 23.28
C ILE A 29 13.35 4.16 24.30
N ASN A 30 12.57 4.32 25.38
CA ASN A 30 12.79 5.33 26.40
C ASN A 30 13.44 4.79 27.68
N ILE A 31 13.90 3.54 27.67
CA ILE A 31 14.54 2.94 28.84
C ILE A 31 16.04 3.25 28.78
N GLU A 32 16.54 3.93 29.81
CA GLU A 32 17.95 4.30 29.91
C GLU A 32 18.80 3.17 30.52
N ASP A 33 18.18 2.24 31.22
CA ASP A 33 18.87 1.10 31.83
C ASP A 33 19.27 0.05 30.80
N ASP A 34 20.41 -0.59 30.98
CA ASP A 34 20.88 -1.68 30.12
C ASP A 34 20.00 -2.92 30.33
N LEU A 35 19.03 -3.09 29.44
CA LEU A 35 18.18 -4.27 29.46
C LEU A 35 19.01 -5.52 29.09
N VAL A 36 18.70 -6.63 29.72
CA VAL A 36 19.35 -7.90 29.39
C VAL A 36 18.92 -8.31 27.97
N GLN A 37 19.90 -8.54 27.11
CA GLN A 37 19.71 -8.89 25.71
C GLN A 37 20.38 -10.23 25.42
N GLY A 38 19.78 -11.02 24.52
CA GLY A 38 20.48 -12.08 23.82
C GLY A 38 21.60 -11.47 23.00
N GLN A 39 22.65 -12.20 22.70
CA GLN A 39 23.75 -11.67 21.91
C GLN A 39 24.18 -12.68 20.85
N PHE A 40 24.29 -12.20 19.62
CA PHE A 40 24.87 -12.97 18.53
C PHE A 40 26.01 -12.14 17.91
N SER A 41 27.18 -12.74 17.77
CA SER A 41 28.31 -12.06 17.13
C SER A 41 28.60 -12.73 15.78
N ASN A 42 28.48 -11.96 14.71
CA ASN A 42 28.81 -12.39 13.37
C ASN A 42 30.33 -12.66 13.26
N GLN A 43 30.70 -13.49 12.31
CA GLN A 43 32.11 -13.71 12.00
C GLN A 43 32.72 -12.38 11.54
N ARG A 44 33.95 -12.16 12.00
CA ARG A 44 34.68 -10.93 11.63
C ARG A 44 34.95 -10.90 10.12
N VAL A 45 34.56 -9.80 9.50
CA VAL A 45 34.82 -9.53 8.10
C VAL A 45 36.02 -8.59 8.00
N ASP A 46 36.90 -8.84 7.05
CA ASP A 46 38.01 -7.93 6.72
C ASP A 46 37.55 -7.09 5.53
N ASN A 47 37.16 -5.85 5.80
CA ASN A 47 36.60 -4.94 4.78
C ASN A 47 37.58 -4.74 3.59
N ASN A 48 38.89 -4.59 3.90
CA ASN A 48 39.89 -4.41 2.85
C ASN A 48 40.02 -5.66 1.97
N TYR A 49 39.93 -6.84 2.58
CA TYR A 49 39.96 -8.09 1.82
C TYR A 49 38.74 -8.19 0.88
N GLU A 50 37.55 -7.88 1.37
CA GLU A 50 36.32 -7.93 0.53
C GLU A 50 36.39 -6.94 -0.64
N ILE A 51 36.95 -5.73 -0.39
CA ILE A 51 37.17 -4.72 -1.45
C ILE A 51 38.13 -5.25 -2.52
N LEU A 52 39.24 -5.87 -2.10
CA LEU A 52 40.21 -6.46 -3.02
C LEU A 52 39.64 -7.66 -3.80
N GLU A 53 38.78 -8.46 -3.15
CA GLU A 53 38.12 -9.56 -3.84
C GLU A 53 37.18 -9.03 -4.92
N ASP A 54 36.52 -7.91 -4.68
CA ASP A 54 35.60 -7.28 -5.65
C ASP A 54 36.35 -6.85 -6.93
N GLU A 55 37.60 -6.45 -6.82
CA GLU A 55 38.42 -6.07 -8.00
C GLU A 55 38.61 -7.24 -8.97
N ASN A 56 38.47 -8.46 -8.48
CA ASN A 56 38.65 -9.68 -9.27
C ASN A 56 37.32 -10.29 -9.76
N ARG A 57 36.18 -9.67 -9.43
CA ARG A 57 34.85 -10.18 -9.85
C ARG A 57 34.63 -9.90 -11.33
N PRO A 58 33.80 -10.74 -11.97
CA PRO A 58 33.39 -10.46 -13.35
C PRO A 58 32.77 -9.08 -13.48
N ILE A 59 33.07 -8.36 -14.56
CA ILE A 59 32.52 -7.00 -14.78
C ILE A 59 31.01 -6.96 -14.90
N ASN A 60 30.42 -8.10 -15.25
CA ASN A 60 28.96 -8.27 -15.33
C ASN A 60 28.36 -8.87 -14.05
N SER A 61 28.98 -8.59 -12.91
CA SER A 61 28.43 -8.93 -11.59
C SER A 61 27.80 -7.70 -10.95
N PRO A 62 26.71 -7.86 -10.17
CA PRO A 62 26.16 -6.72 -9.44
C PRO A 62 27.23 -6.07 -8.56
N PHE A 63 27.17 -4.77 -8.36
CA PHE A 63 28.10 -4.05 -7.49
C PHE A 63 27.87 -4.48 -6.04
N ARG A 64 28.89 -5.13 -5.44
CA ARG A 64 28.80 -5.66 -4.08
C ARG A 64 29.23 -4.59 -3.07
N TYR A 65 28.40 -4.39 -2.05
CA TYR A 65 28.73 -3.51 -0.93
C TYR A 65 28.81 -4.26 0.39
N GLY A 66 28.19 -5.43 0.45
CA GLY A 66 28.02 -6.16 1.69
C GLY A 66 28.40 -7.64 1.57
N LYS A 67 29.00 -8.16 2.62
CA LYS A 67 29.29 -9.59 2.75
C LYS A 67 28.07 -10.29 3.34
N LYS A 68 27.50 -11.24 2.59
CA LYS A 68 26.44 -12.13 3.09
C LYS A 68 27.09 -13.21 3.95
N ASN A 69 26.70 -13.30 5.18
CA ASN A 69 27.10 -14.35 6.11
C ASN A 69 25.89 -15.20 6.46
N ASN A 70 25.90 -16.44 6.00
CA ASN A 70 24.82 -17.39 6.26
C ASN A 70 24.81 -17.73 7.75
N VAL A 71 23.63 -17.63 8.34
CA VAL A 71 23.39 -17.94 9.76
C VAL A 71 22.09 -18.76 9.85
N ASN A 72 21.80 -19.21 11.02
CA ASN A 72 20.49 -19.81 11.33
C ASN A 72 20.16 -19.39 12.77
N ILE A 73 19.64 -18.15 12.91
CA ILE A 73 19.32 -17.59 14.20
C ILE A 73 17.81 -17.67 14.39
N ASP A 74 17.38 -18.50 15.31
CA ASP A 74 15.98 -18.50 15.78
C ASP A 74 15.87 -17.38 16.80
N PHE A 75 15.17 -16.32 16.41
CA PHE A 75 15.10 -15.10 17.22
C PHE A 75 14.68 -15.40 18.66
N PHE A 76 13.61 -16.18 18.85
CA PHE A 76 13.09 -16.44 20.20
C PHE A 76 13.99 -17.34 21.05
N SER A 77 14.72 -18.24 20.40
CA SER A 77 15.70 -19.08 21.11
C SER A 77 16.93 -18.29 21.53
N ASP A 78 17.36 -17.32 20.72
CA ASP A 78 18.59 -16.56 20.95
C ASP A 78 18.35 -15.25 21.72
N ALA A 79 17.15 -14.68 21.64
CA ALA A 79 16.77 -13.46 22.35
C ALA A 79 16.60 -13.72 23.86
N LYS A 80 16.67 -12.65 24.62
CA LYS A 80 16.34 -12.68 26.06
C LYS A 80 14.99 -12.03 26.27
N LYS A 81 14.10 -12.80 26.87
CA LYS A 81 12.80 -12.30 27.30
C LYS A 81 12.97 -11.45 28.56
N THR A 82 12.34 -10.27 28.56
CA THR A 82 12.28 -9.36 29.72
C THR A 82 10.91 -8.71 29.74
N GLU A 83 10.72 -7.82 30.68
CA GLU A 83 9.42 -7.19 30.90
C GLU A 83 9.56 -5.64 31.00
N UNK A 84 8.79 -5.11 30.32
CA UNK A 84 8.77 -3.73 30.29
C UNK A 84 7.39 -3.34 30.43
N ASN A 85 7.00 -2.50 31.38
CA ASN A 85 5.65 -1.99 31.61
C ASN A 85 4.55 -3.06 31.72
N GLY A 86 4.92 -4.25 32.10
CA GLY A 86 3.97 -5.37 32.21
C GLY A 86 3.79 -6.18 30.93
N GLU A 87 4.57 -5.85 29.92
CA GLU A 87 4.56 -6.58 28.66
C GLU A 87 5.87 -7.32 28.40
N UNK A 88 6.05 -8.39 27.75
CA UNK A 88 7.05 -9.11 27.46
C UNK A 88 7.67 -8.60 26.35
N ILE A 89 8.72 -8.37 26.44
CA ILE A 89 9.57 -8.03 25.31
C ILE A 89 10.73 -9.00 25.13
N TRP A 90 11.15 -9.20 23.91
CA TRP A 90 12.26 -10.08 23.56
C TRP A 90 13.33 -9.24 22.88
N LEU A 91 14.59 -9.35 23.33
CA LEU A 91 15.69 -8.52 22.84
C LEU A 91 16.85 -9.40 22.39
N LEU A 92 17.33 -9.15 21.17
CA LEU A 92 18.53 -9.80 20.61
C LEU A 92 19.43 -8.73 20.00
N LYS A 93 20.66 -8.65 20.49
CA LYS A 93 21.70 -7.81 19.88
C LYS A 93 22.45 -8.65 18.87
N ILE A 94 22.58 -8.15 17.65
CA ILE A 94 23.45 -8.72 16.62
C ILE A 94 24.62 -7.76 16.41
N SER A 95 25.83 -8.26 16.51
CA SER A 95 27.05 -7.48 16.25
C SER A 95 27.78 -8.05 15.05
N SER A 96 28.30 -7.18 14.20
CA SER A 96 29.13 -7.51 13.07
C SER A 96 30.33 -6.55 13.07
N PRO A 97 31.44 -6.93 13.76
CA PRO A 97 32.54 -5.99 13.97
C PRO A 97 33.13 -5.42 12.67
N ASN A 98 33.37 -4.13 12.63
CA ASN A 98 33.83 -3.30 11.51
C ASN A 98 32.78 -3.07 10.42
N ALA A 99 31.51 -3.45 10.62
CA ALA A 99 30.46 -3.11 9.64
C ALA A 99 30.16 -1.61 9.72
N TYR A 100 29.98 -0.99 8.57
CA TYR A 100 29.43 0.37 8.51
C TYR A 100 27.92 0.34 8.78
N ALA A 101 27.27 -0.73 8.32
CA ALA A 101 25.85 -0.97 8.58
C ALA A 101 25.56 -2.46 8.51
N ILE A 102 24.44 -2.86 9.08
CA ILE A 102 23.96 -4.25 9.07
C ILE A 102 22.54 -4.28 8.52
N SER A 103 22.26 -5.23 7.62
CA SER A 103 20.88 -5.62 7.30
C SER A 103 20.73 -7.13 7.43
N LEU A 104 19.48 -7.58 7.53
CA LEU A 104 19.18 -9.00 7.78
C LEU A 104 18.24 -9.54 6.71
N GLN A 105 18.44 -10.78 6.35
CA GLN A 105 17.47 -11.53 5.54
C GLN A 105 16.94 -12.70 6.37
N TYR A 106 15.68 -12.95 6.22
CA TYR A 106 14.94 -13.97 6.96
C TYR A 106 14.41 -14.99 5.97
N ASN A 107 14.59 -16.26 6.24
CA ASN A 107 13.95 -17.32 5.45
C ASN A 107 12.65 -17.81 6.10
N HIS A 108 12.36 -17.33 7.29
CA HIS A 108 11.05 -17.47 7.91
C HIS A 108 10.77 -16.21 8.73
N PHE A 109 9.72 -15.51 8.37
CA PHE A 109 9.26 -14.31 9.08
C PHE A 109 7.74 -14.38 9.10
N GLN A 110 7.22 -14.82 10.23
CA GLN A 110 5.78 -14.98 10.44
C GLN A 110 5.48 -14.38 11.81
N ILE A 111 4.73 -13.31 11.84
CA ILE A 111 4.26 -12.66 13.07
C ILE A 111 2.78 -12.96 13.18
N ASN A 112 2.34 -13.45 14.33
CA ASN A 112 0.92 -13.66 14.63
C ASN A 112 0.44 -12.65 15.66
N GLY A 113 -0.83 -12.39 15.64
CA GLY A 113 -1.48 -11.56 16.61
C GLY A 113 -1.09 -10.10 16.56
N SER A 114 -1.05 -9.49 17.73
CA SER A 114 -0.67 -8.08 17.89
C SER A 114 0.84 -7.87 18.02
N GLY A 115 1.64 -8.90 17.71
CA GLY A 115 3.11 -8.83 17.80
C GLY A 115 3.69 -7.69 16.97
N ARG A 116 4.74 -7.06 17.48
CA ARG A 116 5.44 -5.95 16.82
C ARG A 116 6.94 -6.20 16.87
N PHE A 117 7.58 -6.15 15.70
CA PHE A 117 9.01 -6.40 15.59
C PHE A 117 9.71 -5.12 15.12
N PHE A 118 10.85 -4.81 15.74
CA PHE A 118 11.62 -3.59 15.48
C PHE A 118 13.08 -3.93 15.29
N VAL A 119 13.77 -3.12 14.49
CA VAL A 119 15.22 -3.20 14.27
C VAL A 119 15.80 -1.79 14.39
N TYR A 120 16.80 -1.61 15.23
CA TYR A 120 17.37 -0.29 15.47
C TYR A 120 18.84 -0.37 15.87
N ASN A 121 19.57 0.75 15.77
CA ASN A 121 20.97 0.84 16.20
C ASN A 121 21.07 1.17 17.70
N ASN A 122 22.27 1.02 18.26
CA ASN A 122 22.49 1.19 19.70
C ASN A 122 22.06 2.57 20.24
N ASP A 123 22.28 3.64 19.47
CA ASP A 123 21.92 5.00 19.89
C ASP A 123 20.47 5.37 19.56
N LYS A 124 19.73 4.43 18.95
CA LYS A 124 18.30 4.56 18.61
C LYS A 124 18.01 5.70 17.62
N SER A 125 19.04 6.16 16.88
CA SER A 125 18.90 7.21 15.87
C SER A 125 18.28 6.68 14.58
N ILE A 126 18.42 5.38 14.32
CA ILE A 126 17.83 4.69 13.16
C ILE A 126 16.97 3.56 13.71
N LEU A 127 15.69 3.59 13.36
CA LEU A 127 14.68 2.63 13.83
C LEU A 127 13.77 2.24 12.66
N PHE A 128 13.60 0.95 12.45
CA PHE A 128 12.66 0.36 11.49
C PHE A 128 11.66 -0.54 12.23
N GLY A 129 10.43 -0.54 11.76
CA GLY A 129 9.29 -1.21 12.40
C GLY A 129 8.24 -0.14 12.77
N ALA A 130 7.12 -0.47 13.32
CA ALA A 130 6.71 -1.81 13.80
C ALA A 130 6.37 -2.74 12.61
N TYR A 131 7.12 -3.80 12.45
CA TYR A 131 6.72 -4.87 11.54
C TYR A 131 5.74 -5.78 12.29
N SER A 132 4.68 -6.18 11.61
CA SER A 132 3.59 -6.96 12.20
C SER A 132 3.14 -8.04 11.21
N ARG A 133 2.03 -8.69 11.50
CA ARG A 133 1.46 -9.71 10.61
C ARG A 133 1.18 -9.21 9.18
N ILE A 134 0.98 -7.90 9.00
CA ILE A 134 0.77 -7.33 7.65
C ILE A 134 2.05 -7.41 6.79
N ASN A 135 3.20 -7.62 7.42
CA ASN A 135 4.47 -7.78 6.73
C ASN A 135 4.80 -9.24 6.42
N ASN A 136 3.93 -10.18 6.82
CA ASN A 136 4.09 -11.60 6.47
C ASN A 136 3.89 -11.77 4.96
N THR A 137 4.71 -12.62 4.37
CA THR A 137 4.65 -12.93 2.93
C THR A 137 4.27 -14.40 2.74
N THR A 138 3.65 -14.72 1.63
CA THR A 138 3.24 -16.10 1.32
C THR A 138 4.40 -17.09 1.26
N ASP A 139 5.63 -16.63 1.03
CA ASP A 139 6.83 -17.47 0.99
C ASP A 139 7.66 -17.34 2.27
N ASN A 140 7.20 -16.57 3.24
CA ASN A 140 7.82 -16.32 4.54
C ASN A 140 9.19 -15.60 4.47
N TYR A 141 9.64 -15.16 3.30
CA TYR A 141 10.89 -14.39 3.19
C TYR A 141 10.66 -12.94 3.59
N PHE A 142 11.68 -12.35 4.20
CA PHE A 142 11.63 -10.95 4.63
C PHE A 142 13.04 -10.37 4.63
N SER A 143 13.17 -9.05 4.59
CA SER A 143 14.47 -8.38 4.75
C SER A 143 14.31 -7.03 5.40
N THR A 144 15.29 -6.65 6.21
CA THR A 144 15.32 -5.32 6.84
C THR A 144 16.24 -4.37 6.07
N PRO A 145 15.99 -3.06 6.11
CA PRO A 145 16.93 -2.07 5.57
C PRO A 145 18.28 -2.11 6.27
N LEU A 146 19.25 -1.38 5.72
CA LEU A 146 20.54 -1.16 6.34
C LEU A 146 20.39 -0.26 7.58
N VAL A 147 20.89 -0.74 8.71
CA VAL A 147 20.91 -0.01 9.98
C VAL A 147 22.38 0.32 10.29
N ALA A 148 22.72 1.61 10.42
CA ALA A 148 24.09 2.06 10.63
C ALA A 148 24.71 1.52 11.91
N GLY A 149 25.96 1.12 11.82
CA GLY A 149 26.81 0.69 12.94
C GLY A 149 27.15 -0.78 12.92
N GLU A 150 28.07 -1.12 13.85
CA GLU A 150 28.58 -2.49 14.05
C GLU A 150 27.62 -3.36 14.88
N GLU A 151 26.56 -2.76 15.45
CA GLU A 151 25.62 -3.44 16.33
C GLU A 151 24.20 -2.96 16.04
N ILE A 152 23.27 -3.90 15.97
CA ILE A 152 21.85 -3.63 15.89
C ILE A 152 21.11 -4.41 16.96
N ILE A 153 19.97 -3.87 17.34
CA ILE A 153 19.08 -4.49 18.32
C ILE A 153 17.78 -4.87 17.60
N LEU A 154 17.38 -6.10 17.83
CA LEU A 154 16.09 -6.63 17.40
C LEU A 154 15.21 -6.68 18.64
N GLU A 155 14.01 -6.14 18.55
CA GLU A 155 13.05 -6.17 19.65
C GLU A 155 11.71 -6.70 19.12
N TYR A 156 11.15 -7.63 19.85
CA TYR A 156 9.79 -8.10 19.62
C TYR A 156 8.95 -7.79 20.86
N ASN A 157 7.81 -7.16 20.63
CA ASN A 157 6.83 -6.82 21.67
C ASN A 157 5.57 -7.66 21.41
N GLY A 158 5.22 -8.53 22.34
CA GLY A 158 4.04 -9.36 22.20
C GLY A 158 4.21 -10.80 22.67
N VAL A 159 3.19 -11.59 22.41
CA VAL A 159 3.18 -13.02 22.73
C VAL A 159 3.92 -13.79 21.63
N GLN A 160 4.73 -14.74 22.02
CA GLN A 160 5.56 -15.52 21.08
C GLN A 160 4.76 -16.54 20.27
N GLU A 161 3.72 -17.12 20.88
CA GLU A 161 3.00 -18.26 20.29
C GLU A 161 2.50 -17.96 18.89
N GLY A 162 2.81 -18.87 17.95
CA GLY A 162 2.49 -18.70 16.54
C GLY A 162 3.37 -17.72 15.78
N THR A 163 4.31 -17.03 16.44
CA THR A 163 5.28 -16.15 15.79
C THR A 163 6.60 -16.87 15.59
N GLU A 164 7.11 -16.89 14.37
CA GLU A 164 8.38 -17.53 14.03
C GLU A 164 9.25 -16.59 13.20
N ILE A 165 10.46 -16.30 13.71
CA ILE A 165 11.39 -15.37 13.07
C ILE A 165 12.76 -16.06 12.99
N ILE A 166 13.18 -16.45 11.79
CA ILE A 166 14.45 -17.13 11.53
C ILE A 166 15.29 -16.25 10.60
N ILE A 167 16.40 -15.77 11.13
CA ILE A 167 17.35 -14.98 10.35
C ILE A 167 18.30 -15.94 9.64
N SER A 168 18.35 -15.85 8.32
CA SER A 168 19.17 -16.73 7.48
C SER A 168 20.46 -16.08 7.02
N GLU A 169 20.50 -14.74 6.94
CA GLU A 169 21.70 -14.04 6.49
C GLU A 169 21.89 -12.73 7.26
N ILE A 170 23.14 -12.47 7.62
CA ILE A 170 23.57 -11.15 8.10
C ILE A 170 24.39 -10.52 6.97
N ILE A 171 23.97 -9.36 6.51
CA ILE A 171 24.67 -8.58 5.52
C ILE A 171 25.54 -7.55 6.25
N HIS A 172 26.83 -7.69 6.10
CA HIS A 172 27.85 -6.81 6.67
C HIS A 172 28.28 -5.81 5.62
N ASP A 173 27.88 -4.55 5.75
CA ASP A 173 28.30 -3.47 4.84
C ASP A 173 29.78 -3.15 5.11
N TYR A 174 30.65 -3.42 4.12
CA TYR A 174 32.09 -3.13 4.21
C TYR A 174 32.48 -1.90 3.37
N ARG A 175 31.50 -1.19 2.74
CA ARG A 175 31.75 -0.05 1.85
C ARG A 175 31.15 1.26 2.32
N ASP A 176 30.34 1.25 3.41
CA ASP A 176 29.56 2.40 3.84
C ASP A 176 28.66 2.88 2.68
N ILE A 177 27.90 1.95 2.11
CA ILE A 177 27.16 2.18 0.86
C ILE A 177 26.18 3.36 0.98
N MET A 178 25.59 3.55 2.15
CA MET A 178 24.66 4.64 2.45
C MET A 178 25.36 5.87 3.05
N ASN A 179 26.72 5.88 3.02
CA ASN A 179 27.55 6.99 3.50
C ASN A 179 27.17 7.47 4.93
N PHE A 180 26.89 6.52 5.82
CA PHE A 180 26.56 6.83 7.22
C PHE A 180 27.74 7.50 7.97
N SER A 181 28.97 7.28 7.49
CA SER A 181 30.16 7.92 8.07
C SER A 181 30.35 9.37 7.62
N ASN A 182 29.51 9.88 6.72
CA ASN A 182 29.57 11.24 6.15
C ASN A 182 30.94 11.54 5.49
N ASP A 183 31.53 10.54 4.86
CA ASP A 183 32.76 10.74 4.08
C ASP A 183 32.37 11.39 2.75
N ASP A 184 33.14 12.42 2.32
CA ASP A 184 32.78 13.16 1.10
C ASP A 184 33.12 12.32 -0.16
N ARG A 185 32.17 11.50 -0.56
CA ARG A 185 32.27 10.62 -1.73
C ARG A 185 31.48 11.16 -2.92
N THR A 186 31.61 12.46 -3.19
CA THR A 186 31.01 13.03 -4.40
C THR A 186 31.63 12.36 -5.64
N ARG A 187 30.95 11.38 -6.18
CA ARG A 187 31.34 10.77 -7.44
C ARG A 187 30.79 11.60 -8.59
N ASP A 188 31.68 11.98 -9.49
CA ASP A 188 31.35 12.86 -10.62
C ASP A 188 30.83 12.02 -11.79
N CYS A 189 29.67 11.32 -11.55
CA CYS A 189 29.10 10.32 -12.46
C CYS A 189 27.79 10.81 -13.06
N GLY A 190 27.67 12.09 -13.32
CA GLY A 190 26.45 12.67 -13.87
C GLY A 190 25.85 13.73 -12.96
N THR A 191 24.81 14.30 -13.43
CA THR A 191 24.12 15.45 -12.82
C THR A 191 23.16 14.99 -11.73
N ASN A 192 23.06 15.76 -10.63
CA ASN A 192 22.06 15.50 -9.59
C ASN A 192 20.63 15.78 -10.12
N PRO A 193 19.63 14.98 -9.74
CA PRO A 193 18.24 15.14 -10.21
C PRO A 193 17.65 16.54 -9.99
N SER A 194 18.06 17.22 -8.94
CA SER A 194 17.57 18.56 -8.58
C SER A 194 18.26 19.70 -9.36
N CYS A 195 19.23 19.40 -10.25
CA CYS A 195 19.86 20.42 -11.09
C CYS A 195 18.93 20.87 -12.23
N THR A 196 19.06 22.14 -12.63
CA THR A 196 18.21 22.74 -13.67
C THR A 196 18.20 21.93 -14.98
N SER A 197 19.35 21.37 -15.36
CA SER A 197 19.46 20.53 -16.58
C SER A 197 18.68 19.22 -16.47
N ALA A 198 18.47 18.71 -15.27
CA ALA A 198 17.75 17.45 -15.04
C ALA A 198 16.21 17.65 -14.87
N LEU A 199 15.77 18.87 -14.58
CA LEU A 199 14.33 19.14 -14.33
C LEU A 199 13.39 18.68 -15.46
N PRO A 200 13.74 18.80 -16.74
CA PRO A 200 12.84 18.31 -17.81
C PRO A 200 12.62 16.80 -17.80
N TYR A 201 13.43 16.05 -17.06
CA TYR A 201 13.43 14.58 -17.06
C TYR A 201 12.92 14.00 -15.74
N GLN A 202 12.10 14.76 -14.98
CA GLN A 202 11.59 14.30 -13.67
C GLN A 202 10.81 12.97 -13.79
N ASN A 203 10.09 12.77 -14.87
CA ASN A 203 9.37 11.52 -15.11
C ASN A 203 10.35 10.32 -15.11
N GLN A 204 11.45 10.42 -15.87
CA GLN A 204 12.44 9.36 -15.98
C GLN A 204 13.21 9.17 -14.66
N ILE A 205 13.45 10.28 -13.95
CA ILE A 205 14.05 10.28 -12.62
C ILE A 205 13.14 9.53 -11.64
N ASN A 206 11.85 9.85 -11.65
CA ASN A 206 10.86 9.26 -10.75
C ASN A 206 10.55 7.79 -11.08
N ALA A 207 10.82 7.34 -12.31
CA ALA A 207 10.68 5.93 -12.69
C ALA A 207 11.83 5.08 -12.15
N THR A 208 13.02 5.69 -11.95
CA THR A 208 14.25 4.96 -11.68
C THR A 208 14.44 4.77 -10.17
N SER A 209 14.91 3.60 -9.76
CA SER A 209 15.22 3.32 -8.36
C SER A 209 16.53 2.58 -8.18
N TRP A 210 17.04 2.65 -6.97
CA TRP A 210 18.15 1.83 -6.49
C TRP A 210 17.59 0.46 -6.10
N LEU A 211 18.14 -0.59 -6.68
CA LEU A 211 17.77 -1.98 -6.41
C LEU A 211 18.78 -2.60 -5.46
N ASP A 212 18.39 -2.92 -4.25
CA ASP A 212 19.21 -3.58 -3.23
C ASP A 212 18.80 -5.05 -3.09
N MET A 213 19.74 -5.94 -3.33
CA MET A 213 19.53 -7.40 -3.29
C MET A 213 20.14 -8.03 -2.02
N GLY A 214 20.41 -7.18 -1.01
CA GLY A 214 21.01 -7.62 0.25
C GLY A 214 22.49 -7.96 0.09
N GLY A 215 23.33 -6.92 0.01
CA GLY A 215 24.80 -7.06 -0.13
C GLY A 215 25.32 -6.74 -1.51
N ALA A 216 24.43 -6.60 -2.49
CA ALA A 216 24.77 -6.15 -3.84
C ALA A 216 23.64 -5.24 -4.35
N ILE A 217 24.02 -4.35 -5.26
CA ILE A 217 23.10 -3.36 -5.81
C ILE A 217 23.14 -3.29 -7.32
N CYS A 218 22.04 -2.81 -7.86
CA CYS A 218 21.84 -2.41 -9.24
C CYS A 218 20.93 -1.19 -9.29
N SER A 219 20.63 -0.75 -10.50
CA SER A 219 19.59 0.23 -10.80
C SER A 219 18.49 -0.42 -11.64
N GLY A 220 17.36 0.25 -11.80
CA GLY A 220 16.34 -0.19 -12.72
C GLY A 220 15.21 0.83 -12.78
N SER A 221 14.15 0.52 -13.50
CA SER A 221 13.06 1.45 -13.77
C SER A 221 11.70 0.77 -13.71
N MET A 222 10.74 1.44 -13.12
CA MET A 222 9.32 1.09 -13.30
C MET A 222 8.98 1.18 -14.79
N VAL A 223 8.13 0.27 -15.28
CA VAL A 223 7.73 0.19 -16.68
C VAL A 223 6.23 -0.06 -16.80
N ASN A 224 5.63 0.72 -17.68
CA ASN A 224 4.18 0.74 -17.93
C ASN A 224 3.72 -0.44 -18.80
N UNK A 225 2.54 -1.01 -18.80
CA UNK A 225 1.97 -2.00 -19.46
C UNK A 225 1.03 -1.45 -20.41
N THR A 226 0.65 -1.98 -21.44
CA THR A 226 -0.33 -1.48 -22.43
C THR A 226 -1.74 -1.30 -21.84
N GLU A 227 -2.05 -2.03 -20.77
CA GLU A 227 -3.33 -1.87 -20.05
C GLU A 227 -3.35 -0.61 -19.19
N GLN A 228 -2.17 -0.06 -18.89
CA GLN A 228 -2.01 1.17 -18.10
C GLN A 228 -2.72 1.09 -16.74
N ASP A 229 -2.67 -0.10 -16.14
CA ASP A 229 -3.35 -0.42 -14.88
C ASP A 229 -2.45 -0.24 -13.65
N LEU A 230 -1.27 0.35 -13.84
CA LEU A 230 -0.23 0.56 -12.83
C LEU A 230 0.30 -0.73 -12.19
N THR A 231 0.12 -1.88 -12.85
CA THR A 231 0.80 -3.11 -12.40
C THR A 231 2.29 -2.80 -12.22
N PRO A 232 2.87 -3.03 -11.03
CA PRO A 232 4.18 -2.46 -10.69
C PRO A 232 5.35 -3.27 -11.28
N TYR A 233 5.41 -3.31 -12.60
CA TYR A 233 6.51 -3.94 -13.31
C TYR A 233 7.76 -3.08 -13.24
N TYR A 234 8.89 -3.76 -13.04
CA TYR A 234 10.20 -3.14 -12.86
C TYR A 234 11.23 -3.83 -13.75
N MET A 235 11.90 -3.04 -14.58
CA MET A 235 12.95 -3.52 -15.49
C MET A 235 14.33 -3.31 -14.89
N THR A 236 15.15 -4.34 -14.98
CA THR A 236 16.58 -4.28 -14.64
C THR A 236 17.35 -5.26 -15.54
N ALA A 237 18.65 -5.43 -15.34
CA ALA A 237 19.44 -6.41 -16.08
C ALA A 237 19.32 -7.80 -15.45
N TRP A 238 19.47 -8.85 -16.27
CA TRP A 238 19.50 -10.23 -15.76
C TRP A 238 20.68 -10.46 -14.81
N HIS A 239 21.86 -9.94 -15.16
CA HIS A 239 23.05 -10.12 -14.31
C HIS A 239 22.88 -9.48 -12.93
N CYS A 240 21.88 -8.61 -12.75
CA CYS A 240 21.53 -8.04 -11.45
C CYS A 240 20.81 -9.04 -10.54
N ILE A 241 20.26 -10.14 -11.09
CA ILE A 241 19.62 -11.17 -10.27
C ILE A 241 20.72 -12.04 -9.66
N ASP A 242 20.98 -11.84 -8.38
CA ASP A 242 22.11 -12.46 -7.68
C ASP A 242 21.88 -13.89 -7.21
N GLY A 243 20.69 -14.43 -7.51
CA GLY A 243 20.32 -15.79 -7.09
C GLY A 243 19.65 -15.87 -5.73
N SER A 244 19.52 -14.75 -5.00
CA SER A 244 18.69 -14.71 -3.79
C SER A 244 17.20 -14.65 -4.19
N SER A 245 16.32 -14.79 -3.22
CA SER A 245 14.89 -14.70 -3.49
C SER A 245 14.52 -13.26 -3.85
N ALA A 246 13.84 -13.09 -4.98
CA ALA A 246 13.37 -11.76 -5.40
C ALA A 246 12.42 -11.13 -4.37
N SER A 247 11.79 -11.94 -3.52
CA SER A 247 10.94 -11.45 -2.43
C SER A 247 11.71 -10.73 -1.32
N THR A 248 13.05 -10.84 -1.29
CA THR A 248 13.88 -10.07 -0.33
C THR A 248 14.46 -8.78 -0.94
N TYR A 249 14.24 -8.51 -2.22
CA TYR A 249 14.78 -7.31 -2.87
C TYR A 249 14.07 -6.05 -2.34
N ARG A 250 14.82 -4.94 -2.28
CA ARG A 250 14.30 -3.64 -1.87
C ARG A 250 14.53 -2.63 -3.00
N PHE A 251 13.56 -1.77 -3.21
CA PHE A 251 13.52 -0.76 -4.28
C PHE A 251 13.41 0.60 -3.61
N TYR A 252 14.45 1.43 -3.73
CA TYR A 252 14.49 2.77 -3.13
C TYR A 252 14.23 3.80 -4.23
N PHE A 253 13.09 4.47 -4.18
CA PHE A 253 12.65 5.37 -5.25
C PHE A 253 13.26 6.76 -5.15
N ASN A 254 13.05 7.47 -4.07
CA ASN A 254 13.49 8.87 -3.94
C ASN A 254 14.86 8.99 -3.25
N TYR A 255 15.78 8.10 -3.60
CA TYR A 255 17.16 8.16 -3.11
C TYR A 255 17.92 9.19 -3.94
N ASP A 256 17.65 10.46 -3.65
CA ASP A 256 18.10 11.64 -4.42
C ASP A 256 18.75 12.65 -3.50
N THR A 257 19.63 13.50 -4.08
CA THR A 257 20.17 14.63 -3.33
C THR A 257 19.14 15.75 -3.22
N ASN A 258 19.14 16.44 -2.07
CA ASN A 258 18.15 17.47 -1.76
C ASN A 258 18.33 18.79 -2.56
N SER A 259 19.46 18.96 -3.21
CA SER A 259 19.71 20.10 -4.12
C SER A 259 20.83 19.75 -5.08
N CYS A 260 21.01 20.58 -6.12
CA CYS A 260 21.99 20.34 -7.18
C CYS A 260 23.44 20.21 -6.64
N THR A 261 23.75 20.91 -5.57
CA THR A 261 25.11 20.90 -4.99
C THR A 261 25.20 20.22 -3.63
N SER A 262 24.11 19.61 -3.17
CA SER A 262 24.06 18.96 -1.85
C SER A 262 24.61 17.54 -1.92
N SER A 263 25.23 17.11 -0.82
CA SER A 263 25.50 15.71 -0.54
C SER A 263 24.43 15.06 0.34
N ASN A 264 23.50 15.87 0.90
CA ASN A 264 22.40 15.37 1.70
C ASN A 264 21.34 14.70 0.80
N TYR A 265 20.79 13.60 1.25
CA TYR A 265 19.85 12.78 0.46
C TYR A 265 18.80 12.15 1.37
N ASN A 266 17.72 11.68 0.77
CA ASN A 266 16.68 10.91 1.42
C ASN A 266 16.75 9.45 0.95
N TYR A 267 16.35 8.50 1.81
CA TYR A 267 16.29 7.08 1.46
C TYR A 267 15.09 6.39 2.12
N ASP A 268 14.06 7.17 2.40
CA ASP A 268 12.88 6.71 3.15
C ASP A 268 11.82 6.06 2.25
N SER A 269 11.85 6.37 0.95
CA SER A 269 10.85 5.88 -0.01
C SER A 269 11.32 4.53 -0.58
N TYR A 270 11.12 3.46 0.19
CA TYR A 270 11.51 2.12 -0.26
C TYR A 270 10.36 1.12 -0.06
N VAL A 271 10.34 0.14 -0.94
CA VAL A 271 9.43 -1.01 -0.86
C VAL A 271 10.26 -2.29 -0.99
N TYR A 272 9.81 -3.36 -0.38
CA TYR A 272 10.47 -4.66 -0.48
C TYR A 272 9.53 -5.70 -1.09
N GLY A 273 10.14 -6.72 -1.66
CA GLY A 273 9.44 -7.86 -2.22
C GLY A 273 9.12 -7.69 -3.69
N SER A 274 9.40 -8.73 -4.46
CA SER A 274 9.05 -8.80 -5.87
C SER A 274 8.97 -10.25 -6.33
N ILE A 275 8.37 -10.44 -7.51
CA ILE A 275 8.30 -11.73 -8.19
C ILE A 275 9.02 -11.56 -9.53
N LEU A 276 9.93 -12.47 -9.86
CA LEU A 276 10.56 -12.49 -11.17
C LEU A 276 9.55 -12.99 -12.20
N ARG A 277 9.16 -12.14 -13.14
CA ARG A 277 8.19 -12.47 -14.18
C ARG A 277 8.86 -13.01 -15.44
N ALA A 278 9.94 -12.34 -15.90
CA ALA A 278 10.65 -12.75 -17.11
C ALA A 278 12.14 -12.37 -17.00
N SER A 279 13.01 -13.16 -17.63
CA SER A 279 14.41 -12.79 -17.77
C SER A 279 15.05 -13.53 -18.96
N SER A 280 16.16 -13.00 -19.43
CA SER A 280 16.96 -13.67 -20.45
C SER A 280 17.63 -14.97 -19.93
N GLY A 281 17.84 -15.07 -18.62
CA GLY A 281 18.56 -16.20 -18.01
C GLY A 281 20.05 -16.25 -18.36
N SER A 282 20.57 -15.22 -19.01
CA SER A 282 21.97 -15.15 -19.47
C SER A 282 22.28 -13.74 -19.96
N MET A 283 23.56 -13.47 -20.25
CA MET A 283 24.00 -12.22 -20.90
C MET A 283 23.48 -12.07 -22.33
N ASP A 284 22.91 -13.13 -22.92
CA ASP A 284 22.18 -13.03 -24.20
C ASP A 284 20.83 -12.33 -23.95
N GLY A 285 20.78 -11.07 -24.19
CA GLY A 285 19.61 -10.23 -23.93
C GLY A 285 19.62 -9.49 -22.61
N ASP A 286 20.26 -10.02 -21.58
CA ASP A 286 20.57 -9.42 -20.28
C ASP A 286 19.47 -8.51 -19.70
N PHE A 287 18.23 -9.01 -19.63
CA PHE A 287 17.10 -8.29 -19.05
C PHE A 287 16.43 -9.12 -17.97
N ALA A 288 15.80 -8.45 -17.04
CA ALA A 288 14.89 -9.03 -16.05
C ALA A 288 13.70 -8.10 -15.83
N LEU A 289 12.51 -8.70 -15.78
CA LEU A 289 11.25 -8.03 -15.41
C LEU A 289 10.82 -8.58 -14.07
N LEU A 290 10.77 -7.72 -13.09
CA LEU A 290 10.23 -8.02 -11.76
C LEU A 290 8.82 -7.41 -11.66
N GLU A 291 8.00 -7.94 -10.78
CA GLU A 291 6.76 -7.30 -10.36
C GLU A 291 6.88 -7.08 -8.86
N ILE A 292 6.85 -5.83 -8.44
CA ILE A 292 6.96 -5.46 -7.03
C ILE A 292 5.68 -5.89 -6.32
N THR A 293 5.80 -6.55 -5.17
CA THR A 293 4.65 -7.06 -4.41
C THR A 293 4.28 -6.16 -3.23
N GLY A 294 5.20 -5.30 -2.79
CA GLY A 294 4.92 -4.33 -1.73
C GLY A 294 4.19 -3.10 -2.25
N TYR A 295 3.52 -2.40 -1.38
CA TYR A 295 2.71 -1.22 -1.73
C TYR A 295 3.61 -0.02 -2.03
N ILE A 296 3.38 0.62 -3.18
CA ILE A 296 4.06 1.85 -3.60
C ILE A 296 3.10 3.02 -3.28
N TYR A 297 3.53 3.93 -2.43
CA TYR A 297 2.68 5.06 -1.99
C TYR A 297 2.62 6.16 -3.05
N ASP A 298 1.45 6.69 -3.31
CA ASP A 298 1.24 7.80 -4.25
C ASP A 298 2.13 9.01 -3.93
N SER A 299 2.34 9.28 -2.63
CA SER A 299 3.19 10.38 -2.17
C SER A 299 4.65 10.28 -2.60
N TRP A 300 5.07 9.14 -3.15
CA TRP A 300 6.44 8.96 -3.67
C TRP A 300 6.58 9.44 -5.12
N ASP A 301 5.47 9.78 -5.77
CA ASP A 301 5.43 10.24 -7.17
C ASP A 301 6.18 9.29 -8.12
N VAL A 302 5.93 7.99 -8.01
CA VAL A 302 6.62 6.98 -8.83
C VAL A 302 6.00 6.95 -10.22
N TYR A 303 6.84 7.18 -11.22
CA TYR A 303 6.42 7.20 -12.63
C TYR A 303 6.62 5.83 -13.26
N TYR A 304 5.62 5.35 -13.97
CA TYR A 304 5.66 4.11 -14.75
C TYR A 304 6.10 4.48 -16.16
N ALA A 305 7.39 4.28 -16.46
CA ALA A 305 7.96 4.75 -17.72
C ALA A 305 7.34 4.05 -18.92
N GLY A 306 7.04 4.83 -19.94
CA GLY A 306 6.70 4.28 -21.25
C GLY A 306 7.90 3.58 -21.89
N TRP A 307 7.69 2.87 -22.97
CA TRP A 307 8.75 2.15 -23.67
C TRP A 307 8.63 2.26 -25.18
N ASN A 308 9.78 2.04 -25.84
CA ASN A 308 9.92 2.05 -27.28
C ASN A 308 10.68 0.78 -27.70
N ARG A 309 9.98 -0.10 -28.44
CA ARG A 309 10.59 -1.36 -28.91
C ARG A 309 10.93 -1.36 -30.41
N TYR A 310 11.13 -0.20 -31.00
CA TYR A 310 11.70 -0.17 -32.35
C TYR A 310 13.17 -0.63 -32.30
N SER A 311 13.57 -1.46 -33.29
CA SER A 311 14.93 -1.96 -33.41
C SER A 311 15.88 -1.02 -34.20
N SER A 312 15.35 0.00 -34.85
CA SER A 312 16.12 1.06 -35.52
C SER A 312 16.73 2.00 -34.47
N ASN A 313 17.85 2.62 -34.81
CA ASN A 313 18.57 3.53 -33.92
C ASN A 313 17.64 4.59 -33.33
N GLN A 314 17.73 4.82 -32.05
CA GLN A 314 16.92 5.76 -31.29
C GLN A 314 17.79 6.94 -30.86
N LEU A 315 17.24 8.15 -30.93
CA LEU A 315 17.89 9.34 -30.36
C LEU A 315 17.77 9.22 -28.84
N VAL A 316 18.92 9.18 -28.15
CA VAL A 316 18.96 9.07 -26.68
C VAL A 316 19.04 10.49 -26.10
N GLU A 317 18.34 10.73 -25.01
CA GLU A 317 18.47 12.01 -24.30
C GLU A 317 18.97 11.85 -22.87
N VAL A 318 18.55 10.78 -22.18
CA VAL A 318 18.81 10.69 -20.75
C VAL A 318 18.93 9.23 -20.27
N GLY A 319 19.85 9.02 -19.34
CA GLY A 319 19.95 7.81 -18.53
C GLY A 319 19.93 8.18 -17.07
N VAL A 320 19.31 7.37 -16.25
CA VAL A 320 19.19 7.64 -14.80
C VAL A 320 19.66 6.41 -14.04
N HIS A 321 20.56 6.59 -13.06
CA HIS A 321 21.22 5.45 -12.42
C HIS A 321 21.73 5.76 -11.01
N HIS A 322 22.25 4.74 -10.31
CA HIS A 322 22.86 4.84 -8.97
C HIS A 322 24.32 4.36 -9.03
N PRO A 323 25.24 5.19 -9.54
CA PRO A 323 26.63 4.79 -9.71
C PRO A 323 27.30 4.59 -8.34
N GLY A 324 27.97 3.44 -8.14
CA GLY A 324 28.64 3.11 -6.88
C GLY A 324 27.72 3.05 -5.67
N GLY A 325 26.40 2.96 -5.89
CA GLY A 325 25.40 3.03 -4.82
C GLY A 325 25.09 4.45 -4.32
N SER A 326 25.58 5.47 -5.04
CA SER A 326 25.31 6.87 -4.66
C SER A 326 23.85 7.24 -4.91
N PRO A 327 23.38 8.36 -4.34
CA PRO A 327 22.12 8.94 -4.74
C PRO A 327 22.04 9.09 -6.25
N LYS A 328 20.84 9.06 -6.75
CA LYS A 328 20.49 9.07 -8.19
C LYS A 328 21.33 10.10 -8.97
N LYS A 329 21.77 9.72 -10.16
CA LYS A 329 22.47 10.59 -11.11
C LYS A 329 21.82 10.50 -12.48
N VAL A 330 21.95 11.57 -13.25
CA VAL A 330 21.37 11.73 -14.57
C VAL A 330 22.52 11.94 -15.57
N ASN A 331 22.57 11.10 -16.59
CA ASN A 331 23.47 11.22 -17.73
C ASN A 331 22.69 11.83 -18.89
N PHE A 332 23.36 12.59 -19.72
CA PHE A 332 22.77 13.23 -20.91
C PHE A 332 23.50 12.82 -22.18
N ASP A 333 22.71 12.72 -23.25
CA ASP A 333 23.19 12.44 -24.60
C ASP A 333 22.36 13.23 -25.60
N ASN A 334 22.86 13.39 -26.81
CA ASN A 334 22.09 13.99 -27.89
C ASN A 334 22.35 13.26 -29.21
N ASP A 335 22.91 12.06 -29.12
CA ASP A 335 23.26 11.22 -30.25
C ASP A 335 22.31 10.02 -30.39
N TYR A 336 22.35 9.38 -31.55
CA TYR A 336 21.62 8.15 -31.79
C TYR A 336 22.35 6.96 -31.16
N ALA A 337 21.71 6.23 -30.29
CA ALA A 337 22.20 4.91 -29.89
C ALA A 337 22.42 4.06 -31.14
N THR A 338 23.56 3.45 -31.22
CA THR A 338 23.87 2.58 -32.37
C THR A 338 23.68 1.11 -31.97
N THR A 339 23.27 0.31 -32.94
CA THR A 339 23.14 -1.14 -32.73
C THR A 339 24.53 -1.75 -32.71
N GLY A 340 24.85 -2.43 -31.62
CA GLY A 340 26.11 -3.20 -31.58
C GLY A 340 26.07 -4.34 -32.59
N ASN A 341 26.91 -4.24 -33.61
CA ASN A 341 26.90 -5.22 -34.71
C ASN A 341 27.73 -6.47 -34.41
N TRP A 342 28.64 -6.38 -33.41
CA TRP A 342 29.52 -7.46 -33.03
C TRP A 342 29.12 -7.99 -31.65
N GLY A 343 29.26 -9.28 -31.44
CA GLY A 343 28.98 -9.84 -30.12
C GLY A 343 30.01 -9.38 -29.07
N VAL A 344 29.51 -9.18 -27.86
CA VAL A 344 30.33 -8.82 -26.69
C VAL A 344 30.60 -10.06 -25.86
N ASN A 345 31.90 -10.38 -25.66
CA ASN A 345 32.31 -11.40 -24.68
C ASN A 345 32.66 -10.70 -23.38
N TRP A 346 31.84 -10.94 -22.36
CA TRP A 346 31.99 -10.27 -21.07
C TRP A 346 33.15 -10.90 -20.27
N TYR A 347 33.99 -10.06 -19.70
CA TYR A 347 35.04 -10.51 -18.78
C TYR A 347 34.41 -11.25 -17.58
N GLY A 348 34.84 -12.49 -17.36
CA GLY A 348 34.29 -13.33 -16.32
C GLY A 348 33.17 -14.29 -16.80
N GLY A 349 32.77 -14.15 -18.07
CA GLY A 349 31.84 -15.08 -18.70
C GLY A 349 30.58 -14.42 -19.22
N GLY A 350 29.95 -15.08 -20.14
CA GLY A 350 28.72 -14.61 -20.79
C GLY A 350 29.00 -13.96 -22.14
N TYR A 351 28.01 -13.97 -23.00
CA TYR A 351 28.11 -13.48 -24.39
C TYR A 351 26.78 -12.81 -24.76
N SER A 352 26.87 -11.56 -25.26
CA SER A 352 25.76 -10.83 -25.85
C SER A 352 25.95 -10.80 -27.36
N PRO A 353 25.01 -11.33 -28.15
CA PRO A 353 25.17 -11.36 -29.60
C PRO A 353 25.02 -9.97 -30.25
N GLY A 354 25.64 -9.80 -31.41
CA GLY A 354 25.41 -8.57 -32.19
C GLY A 354 23.94 -8.38 -32.48
N GLY A 355 23.44 -7.16 -32.30
CA GLY A 355 22.03 -6.81 -32.46
C GLY A 355 21.21 -6.81 -31.19
N SER A 356 21.72 -7.41 -30.09
CA SER A 356 20.97 -7.52 -28.82
C SER A 356 21.11 -6.28 -27.92
N TYR A 357 22.00 -5.34 -28.27
CA TYR A 357 22.29 -4.20 -27.40
C TYR A 357 22.49 -2.91 -28.20
N TRP A 358 22.25 -1.80 -27.47
CA TRP A 358 22.59 -0.45 -27.89
C TRP A 358 23.99 -0.11 -27.38
N GLU A 359 24.79 0.56 -28.23
CA GLU A 359 26.01 1.24 -27.82
C GLU A 359 25.69 2.73 -27.66
N ILE A 360 25.92 3.25 -26.44
CA ILE A 360 25.63 4.65 -26.08
C ILE A 360 26.92 5.24 -25.50
N THR A 361 27.29 6.44 -25.96
CA THR A 361 28.41 7.19 -25.42
C THR A 361 27.91 8.52 -24.85
N TRP A 362 27.79 8.58 -23.55
CA TRP A 362 27.21 9.74 -22.87
C TRP A 362 28.01 11.02 -23.09
N ASP A 363 27.35 12.10 -23.48
CA ASP A 363 27.97 13.45 -23.60
C ASP A 363 28.32 14.01 -22.23
N ASP A 364 27.50 13.78 -21.23
CA ASP A 364 27.70 14.19 -19.83
C ASP A 364 27.34 13.03 -18.92
N GLY A 365 28.27 12.67 -18.06
CA GLY A 365 28.13 11.56 -17.14
C GLY A 365 28.87 10.30 -17.59
N GLY A 366 28.50 9.17 -17.08
CA GLY A 366 29.10 7.87 -17.36
C GLY A 366 28.46 6.77 -16.55
N THR A 367 28.99 5.55 -16.60
CA THR A 367 28.43 4.41 -15.85
C THR A 367 29.52 3.69 -15.08
N GLU A 368 29.19 3.10 -13.95
CA GLU A 368 30.11 2.28 -13.15
C GLU A 368 29.32 1.19 -12.41
N GLY A 369 29.99 0.41 -11.55
CA GLY A 369 29.33 -0.59 -10.73
C GLY A 369 28.17 0.04 -9.97
N GLY A 370 27.01 -0.62 -9.93
CA GLY A 370 25.75 -0.07 -9.36
C GLY A 370 24.85 0.55 -10.41
N SER A 371 25.39 1.07 -11.53
CA SER A 371 24.61 1.56 -12.66
C SER A 371 23.91 0.43 -13.43
N SER A 372 24.39 -0.80 -13.30
CA SER A 372 23.82 -2.01 -13.93
C SER A 372 22.31 -2.04 -13.83
N GLY A 373 21.63 -2.35 -14.93
CA GLY A 373 20.16 -2.41 -15.01
C GLY A 373 19.49 -1.04 -15.18
N SER A 374 20.25 0.06 -15.12
CA SER A 374 19.69 1.41 -15.28
C SER A 374 19.09 1.62 -16.67
N PRO A 375 18.01 2.41 -16.76
CA PRO A 375 17.36 2.67 -18.04
C PRO A 375 18.13 3.68 -18.90
N ALA A 376 18.00 3.50 -20.22
CA ALA A 376 18.26 4.57 -21.21
C ALA A 376 16.93 4.93 -21.86
N TYR A 377 16.71 6.22 -22.03
CA TYR A 377 15.45 6.75 -22.56
C TYR A 377 15.69 7.50 -23.87
N ASP A 378 14.73 7.35 -24.80
CA ASP A 378 14.76 8.09 -26.08
C ASP A 378 14.30 9.55 -25.86
N SER A 379 14.32 10.33 -26.95
CA SER A 379 13.95 11.75 -26.95
C SER A 379 12.45 12.01 -26.66
N ASN A 380 11.66 10.96 -26.46
CA ASN A 380 10.28 11.08 -26.00
C ASN A 380 10.14 10.57 -24.54
N GLY A 381 11.26 10.30 -23.88
CA GLY A 381 11.28 9.83 -22.51
C GLY A 381 10.88 8.38 -22.33
N ARG A 382 10.94 7.57 -23.38
CA ARG A 382 10.52 6.16 -23.36
C ARG A 382 11.75 5.25 -23.19
N LEU A 383 11.60 4.23 -22.38
CA LEU A 383 12.64 3.22 -22.11
C LEU A 383 12.97 2.45 -23.40
N ILE A 384 14.25 2.41 -23.74
CA ILE A 384 14.74 1.67 -24.93
C ILE A 384 15.65 0.50 -24.57
N GLY A 385 16.16 0.47 -23.34
CA GLY A 385 17.04 -0.61 -22.88
C GLY A 385 17.54 -0.40 -21.47
N VAL A 386 18.19 -1.44 -20.92
CA VAL A 386 18.76 -1.44 -19.57
C VAL A 386 20.26 -1.75 -19.64
N LEU A 387 21.06 -1.12 -18.78
CA LEU A 387 22.52 -1.18 -18.81
C LEU A 387 23.06 -2.58 -18.47
N SER A 388 23.79 -3.17 -19.42
CA SER A 388 24.53 -4.42 -19.20
C SER A 388 25.96 -4.18 -18.69
N GLY A 389 26.55 -3.03 -19.04
CA GLY A 389 27.91 -2.70 -18.64
C GLY A 389 28.61 -1.78 -19.64
N GLY A 390 29.87 -1.54 -19.42
CA GLY A 390 30.63 -0.67 -20.32
C GLY A 390 32.09 -0.53 -19.88
N GLY A 391 32.87 0.17 -20.66
CA GLY A 391 34.28 0.41 -20.41
C GLY A 391 34.55 1.68 -19.65
N ASN A 392 33.56 2.30 -19.05
CA ASN A 392 33.74 3.67 -18.61
C ASN A 392 33.57 3.90 -17.12
N ALA A 393 34.67 4.11 -16.48
CA ALA A 393 34.64 4.62 -15.13
C ALA A 393 34.31 6.11 -15.13
N CYS A 394 33.46 6.53 -14.22
CA CYS A 394 33.20 7.91 -13.88
C CYS A 394 34.49 8.54 -13.38
N SER A 395 35.28 9.06 -14.25
CA SER A 395 36.54 9.75 -13.88
C SER A 395 36.53 11.15 -14.47
N SER A 396 37.02 12.09 -13.71
CA SER A 396 37.06 13.52 -14.04
C SER A 396 37.82 13.90 -15.33
N SER A 397 38.35 12.95 -16.06
CA SER A 397 39.16 13.21 -17.25
C SER A 397 38.59 12.65 -18.55
N SER A 398 37.46 11.96 -18.49
CA SER A 398 36.84 11.41 -19.71
C SER A 398 35.32 11.23 -19.53
N ASN A 399 34.62 12.23 -19.93
CA ASN A 399 33.21 12.03 -20.30
C ASN A 399 33.22 11.10 -21.53
N GLY A 400 32.50 10.04 -21.48
CA GLY A 400 32.28 9.20 -22.64
C GLY A 400 33.17 7.97 -22.75
N GLY A 401 32.64 6.84 -22.35
CA GLY A 401 33.03 5.52 -22.79
C GLY A 401 31.79 4.80 -23.27
N GLU A 402 32.01 3.81 -24.13
CA GLU A 402 30.85 3.01 -24.61
C GLU A 402 30.14 2.28 -23.45
N SER A 403 28.87 2.53 -23.34
CA SER A 403 27.95 1.81 -22.44
C SER A 403 27.05 0.92 -23.29
N TYR A 404 26.87 -0.31 -22.87
CA TYR A 404 26.09 -1.33 -23.59
C TYR A 404 24.78 -1.55 -22.88
N TYR A 405 23.66 -1.24 -23.54
CA TYR A 405 22.33 -1.35 -22.99
C TYR A 405 21.58 -2.49 -23.70
N ALA A 406 21.16 -3.50 -22.95
CA ALA A 406 20.34 -4.60 -23.49
C ALA A 406 19.03 -4.01 -24.07
N LYS A 407 18.78 -4.30 -25.34
CA LYS A 407 17.64 -3.71 -26.07
C LYS A 407 16.29 -4.19 -25.58
N PHE A 408 15.41 -3.23 -25.29
CA PHE A 408 14.02 -3.53 -25.00
C PHE A 408 13.37 -4.29 -26.16
N SER A 409 13.66 -3.91 -27.40
CA SER A 409 13.14 -4.56 -28.60
C SER A 409 13.61 -6.02 -28.74
N TYR A 410 14.83 -6.35 -28.27
CA TYR A 410 15.35 -7.73 -28.29
C TYR A 410 14.68 -8.57 -27.20
N ALA A 411 14.49 -8.00 -26.03
CA ALA A 411 13.84 -8.64 -24.88
C ALA A 411 12.33 -8.91 -25.15
N TRP A 412 11.69 -8.14 -26.04
CA TRP A 412 10.26 -8.17 -26.28
C TRP A 412 9.73 -9.57 -26.59
N ASN A 413 10.35 -10.25 -27.54
CA ASN A 413 9.99 -11.61 -27.94
C ASN A 413 11.13 -12.60 -27.69
N PHE A 414 11.94 -12.36 -26.67
CA PHE A 414 13.04 -13.25 -26.29
C PHE A 414 12.47 -14.59 -25.83
N GLY A 415 13.07 -15.68 -26.26
CA GLY A 415 12.65 -17.00 -25.84
C GLY A 415 11.25 -17.41 -26.32
N SER A 416 10.66 -18.42 -25.70
CA SER A 416 9.44 -19.07 -26.21
C SER A 416 8.26 -19.05 -25.22
N ASN A 417 8.43 -18.50 -24.03
CA ASN A 417 7.36 -18.52 -23.01
C ASN A 417 7.44 -17.25 -22.15
N SER A 418 6.43 -17.04 -21.31
CA SER A 418 6.27 -15.83 -20.50
C SER A 418 7.42 -15.60 -19.50
N SER A 419 8.12 -16.64 -19.08
CA SER A 419 9.23 -16.46 -18.13
C SER A 419 10.50 -15.90 -18.80
N ASN A 420 10.50 -15.74 -20.13
CA ASN A 420 11.67 -15.20 -20.82
C ASN A 420 11.36 -14.25 -21.99
N ARG A 421 10.24 -13.54 -21.92
CA ARG A 421 9.93 -12.45 -22.86
C ARG A 421 9.04 -11.39 -22.23
N LEU A 422 9.22 -10.14 -22.63
CA LEU A 422 8.49 -9.02 -22.07
C LEU A 422 7.06 -8.93 -22.57
N SER A 423 6.82 -9.35 -23.83
CA SER A 423 5.52 -9.13 -24.51
C SER A 423 4.33 -9.72 -23.76
N ASP A 424 4.51 -10.86 -23.07
CA ASP A 424 3.41 -11.53 -22.36
C ASP A 424 2.97 -10.74 -21.12
N TRP A 425 3.83 -9.86 -20.61
CA TRP A 425 3.57 -9.06 -19.39
C TRP A 425 3.23 -7.61 -19.72
N LEU A 426 3.97 -7.02 -20.67
CA LEU A 426 3.82 -5.59 -20.98
C LEU A 426 2.81 -5.30 -22.11
N ASP A 427 2.35 -6.37 -22.80
CA ASP A 427 1.29 -6.29 -23.81
C ASP A 427 0.41 -7.54 -23.75
N PRO A 428 -0.22 -7.83 -22.59
CA PRO A 428 -0.94 -9.09 -22.40
C PRO A 428 -2.12 -9.28 -23.36
N ASN A 429 -2.68 -8.20 -23.85
CA ASN A 429 -3.78 -8.23 -24.82
C ASN A 429 -3.30 -8.27 -26.27
N ASN A 430 -1.98 -8.34 -26.49
CA ASN A 430 -1.35 -8.42 -27.80
C ASN A 430 -1.84 -7.28 -28.73
N THR A 431 -1.80 -6.05 -28.23
CA THR A 431 -2.24 -4.83 -28.94
C THR A 431 -1.32 -4.50 -30.11
N GLY A 432 -0.06 -4.90 -30.04
CA GLY A 432 0.94 -4.68 -31.03
C GLY A 432 1.69 -3.33 -30.95
N UNK A 433 1.50 -2.38 -29.96
CA UNK A 433 2.07 -1.28 -29.82
C UNK A 433 3.46 -1.44 -29.87
N TYR A 434 4.07 -0.57 -30.62
CA TYR A 434 5.53 -0.46 -30.72
C TYR A 434 6.08 0.56 -29.74
N VAL A 435 5.25 1.48 -29.30
CA VAL A 435 5.57 2.47 -28.27
C VAL A 435 4.34 2.66 -27.38
N ILE A 436 4.59 2.92 -26.10
CA ILE A 436 3.59 3.51 -25.21
C ILE A 436 4.26 4.63 -24.41
N ASP A 437 3.48 5.57 -23.95
CA ASP A 437 3.95 6.61 -23.05
C ASP A 437 3.84 6.14 -21.59
N GLY A 438 4.53 6.80 -20.72
CA GLY A 438 4.47 6.50 -19.31
C GLY A 438 3.41 7.33 -18.60
N THR A 439 3.16 7.00 -17.34
CA THR A 439 2.09 7.63 -16.56
C THR A 439 2.40 7.61 -15.07
N TYR A 440 1.76 8.52 -14.33
CA TYR A 440 1.63 8.45 -12.86
C TYR A 440 0.30 7.79 -12.47
N ASP A 441 -0.75 8.01 -13.25
CA ASP A 441 -2.13 7.74 -12.86
C ASP A 441 -2.86 6.76 -13.79
N GLY A 442 -2.18 6.00 -14.60
CA GLY A 442 -2.83 5.12 -15.58
C GLY A 442 -3.25 5.88 -16.84
N ILE A 443 -4.42 5.62 -17.36
CA ILE A 443 -4.90 6.28 -18.61
C ILE A 443 -5.14 7.76 -18.32
N ILE A 444 -4.51 8.61 -19.14
CA ILE A 444 -4.71 10.07 -19.05
C ILE A 444 -5.74 10.46 -20.09
N TYR A 445 -6.89 10.89 -19.63
CA TYR A 445 -7.97 11.41 -20.49
C TYR A 445 -7.78 12.91 -20.76
N GLY A 446 -8.20 13.36 -21.94
CA GLY A 446 -8.11 14.77 -22.32
C GLY A 446 -8.17 14.94 -23.82
N CYS A 447 -8.24 16.19 -24.26
CA CYS A 447 -8.29 16.51 -25.70
C CYS A 447 -6.98 16.16 -26.40
N THR A 448 -7.03 15.23 -27.37
CA THR A 448 -5.87 14.79 -28.16
C THR A 448 -5.72 15.52 -29.50
N ASN A 449 -6.60 16.48 -29.83
CA ASN A 449 -6.57 17.19 -31.10
C ASN A 449 -5.67 18.42 -31.02
N LEU A 450 -4.59 18.42 -31.79
CA LEU A 450 -3.59 19.51 -31.86
C LEU A 450 -4.17 20.88 -32.21
N ASN A 451 -5.38 20.92 -32.85
CA ASN A 451 -6.02 22.16 -33.24
C ASN A 451 -7.02 22.68 -32.20
N ALA A 452 -7.22 21.96 -31.11
CA ALA A 452 -8.09 22.37 -30.02
C ALA A 452 -7.40 23.37 -29.12
N CYS A 453 -8.15 24.27 -28.55
CA CYS A 453 -7.65 25.29 -27.60
C CYS A 453 -7.17 24.67 -26.29
N ASN A 454 -7.74 23.56 -25.90
CA ASN A 454 -7.38 22.81 -24.69
C ASN A 454 -6.62 21.52 -25.00
N TYR A 455 -5.87 21.50 -26.10
CA TYR A 455 -5.03 20.33 -26.43
C TYR A 455 -4.15 19.97 -25.23
N ASN A 456 -4.25 18.73 -24.79
CA ASN A 456 -3.42 18.18 -23.73
C ASN A 456 -2.39 17.22 -24.32
N SER A 457 -1.14 17.64 -24.40
CA SER A 457 -0.05 16.83 -24.96
C SER A 457 0.20 15.53 -24.16
N ASN A 458 -0.29 15.46 -22.94
CA ASN A 458 -0.14 14.27 -22.09
C ASN A 458 -1.34 13.32 -22.19
N ALA A 459 -2.44 13.73 -22.78
CA ALA A 459 -3.62 12.88 -22.91
C ALA A 459 -3.35 11.68 -23.82
N THR A 460 -3.65 10.49 -23.34
CA THR A 460 -3.52 9.23 -24.07
C THR A 460 -4.84 8.79 -24.69
N GLU A 461 -5.96 9.27 -24.15
CA GLU A 461 -7.31 8.98 -24.65
C GLU A 461 -8.10 10.28 -24.79
N ASP A 462 -8.80 10.40 -25.91
CA ASP A 462 -9.67 11.56 -26.14
C ASP A 462 -10.97 11.36 -25.35
N ASP A 463 -11.20 12.23 -24.38
CA ASP A 463 -12.41 12.22 -23.55
C ASP A 463 -13.56 13.03 -24.14
N GLY A 464 -13.38 13.53 -25.36
CA GLY A 464 -14.36 14.37 -26.01
C GLY A 464 -14.40 15.82 -25.52
N SER A 465 -13.44 16.20 -24.66
CA SER A 465 -13.36 17.54 -24.07
C SER A 465 -12.80 18.61 -25.01
N CYS A 466 -12.44 18.25 -26.27
CA CYS A 466 -11.79 19.17 -27.18
C CYS A 466 -12.63 20.45 -27.43
N GLU A 467 -12.07 21.56 -27.06
CA GLU A 467 -12.65 22.89 -27.22
C GLU A 467 -11.97 23.64 -28.39
N TYR A 468 -12.75 24.29 -29.19
CA TYR A 468 -12.22 25.02 -30.33
C TYR A 468 -12.60 26.48 -30.22
N ALA A 469 -11.80 27.35 -30.78
CA ALA A 469 -12.12 28.77 -30.85
C ALA A 469 -13.49 28.95 -31.52
N VAL A 470 -14.42 29.64 -30.87
CA VAL A 470 -15.80 29.81 -31.34
C VAL A 470 -16.12 31.31 -31.40
N GLY A 471 -16.82 31.68 -32.45
CA GLY A 471 -17.28 33.06 -32.60
C GLY A 471 -16.13 34.03 -32.81
N THR A 472 -16.05 35.04 -31.99
CA THR A 472 -15.13 36.18 -32.17
C THR A 472 -13.89 36.08 -31.27
N CYS A 473 -13.66 34.96 -30.59
CA CYS A 473 -12.50 34.79 -29.68
C CYS A 473 -11.39 33.98 -30.33
N ASP A 474 -10.17 34.20 -29.84
CA ASP A 474 -9.03 33.32 -30.11
C ASP A 474 -9.00 32.19 -29.06
N CYS A 475 -8.03 31.27 -29.20
CA CYS A 475 -7.85 30.16 -28.25
C CYS A 475 -7.42 30.60 -26.86
N ASN A 476 -7.13 31.85 -26.65
CA ASN A 476 -6.84 32.41 -25.34
C ASN A 476 -8.08 33.08 -24.74
N ASN A 477 -9.22 32.90 -25.39
CA ASN A 477 -10.51 33.46 -24.99
C ASN A 477 -10.49 35.00 -24.87
N ASN A 478 -9.71 35.69 -25.73
CA ASN A 478 -9.70 37.13 -25.76
C ASN A 478 -10.82 37.60 -26.72
N PRO A 479 -11.85 38.25 -26.22
CA PRO A 479 -12.91 38.77 -27.06
C PRO A 479 -12.40 39.87 -27.99
N THR A 480 -12.94 39.95 -29.18
CA THR A 480 -12.61 41.01 -30.13
C THR A 480 -13.78 41.97 -30.22
N GLY A 481 -13.49 43.28 -30.13
CA GLY A 481 -14.50 44.33 -30.18
C GLY A 481 -14.95 44.78 -28.81
N ASP A 482 -16.21 45.26 -28.70
CA ASP A 482 -16.81 45.78 -27.47
C ASP A 482 -17.47 44.70 -26.61
N TYR A 483 -17.33 43.45 -27.02
CA TYR A 483 -17.86 42.30 -26.27
C TYR A 483 -16.88 41.85 -25.22
N CYS A 484 -17.38 41.33 -24.14
CA CYS A 484 -16.58 40.85 -23.01
C CYS A 484 -16.38 39.35 -23.04
N ASP A 485 -17.03 38.60 -23.95
CA ASP A 485 -16.85 37.19 -24.19
C ASP A 485 -16.97 36.80 -25.65
N CYS A 486 -16.86 35.52 -25.94
CA CYS A 486 -16.92 34.95 -27.26
C CYS A 486 -18.34 34.74 -27.76
N ASN A 487 -19.36 34.98 -26.95
CA ASN A 487 -20.79 34.83 -27.25
C ASN A 487 -21.51 36.13 -27.44
N GLU A 488 -20.78 37.23 -27.70
CA GLU A 488 -21.32 38.56 -27.93
C GLU A 488 -21.97 39.17 -26.64
N SER A 489 -21.54 38.69 -25.48
CA SER A 489 -22.05 39.19 -24.19
C SER A 489 -21.48 40.55 -23.87
N ILE A 490 -22.23 41.35 -23.08
CA ILE A 490 -21.77 42.64 -22.51
C ILE A 490 -21.67 42.55 -21.00
N LEU A 491 -20.92 43.46 -20.40
CA LEU A 491 -20.76 43.47 -18.93
C LEU A 491 -22.09 43.88 -18.27
N ASP A 492 -22.46 43.13 -17.24
CA ASP A 492 -23.61 43.48 -16.38
C ASP A 492 -23.25 44.58 -15.36
N VAL A 493 -24.16 44.86 -14.44
CA VAL A 493 -23.98 45.94 -13.41
C VAL A 493 -22.87 45.62 -12.42
N CYS A 494 -22.50 44.34 -12.28
CA CYS A 494 -21.39 43.89 -11.42
C CYS A 494 -20.04 43.87 -12.17
N GLY A 495 -20.06 44.26 -13.47
CA GLY A 495 -18.87 44.20 -14.31
C GLY A 495 -18.58 42.79 -14.84
N VAL A 496 -19.54 41.88 -14.79
CA VAL A 496 -19.39 40.51 -15.25
C VAL A 496 -19.96 40.39 -16.66
N CYS A 497 -19.21 39.73 -17.48
CA CYS A 497 -19.55 39.51 -18.89
C CYS A 497 -20.76 38.57 -19.02
N GLY A 498 -21.84 39.08 -19.60
CA GLY A 498 -23.07 38.27 -19.78
C GLY A 498 -23.75 37.90 -18.47
N GLY A 499 -23.37 38.57 -17.41
CA GLY A 499 -23.88 38.29 -16.08
C GLY A 499 -25.31 38.73 -15.88
N ASP A 500 -25.92 38.23 -14.85
CA ASP A 500 -27.31 38.51 -14.46
C ASP A 500 -27.40 39.54 -13.29
N GLY A 501 -26.25 40.15 -12.93
CA GLY A 501 -26.19 41.14 -11.85
C GLY A 501 -26.10 40.53 -10.45
N THR A 502 -25.85 39.21 -10.38
CA THR A 502 -25.75 38.51 -9.06
C THR A 502 -24.31 38.31 -8.58
N SER A 503 -23.34 38.43 -9.48
CA SER A 503 -21.94 38.07 -9.18
C SER A 503 -21.22 39.01 -8.20
N CYS A 504 -21.76 40.16 -7.88
CA CYS A 504 -21.24 41.02 -6.83
C CYS A 504 -21.92 40.75 -5.48
N LEU A 505 -22.77 39.73 -5.42
CA LEU A 505 -23.29 39.24 -4.14
C LEU A 505 -22.29 38.24 -3.56
N GLU A 506 -22.08 38.29 -2.26
CA GLU A 506 -21.26 37.28 -1.59
C GLU A 506 -21.94 35.90 -1.73
N PRO A 507 -21.23 34.89 -2.20
CA PRO A 507 -21.85 33.58 -2.38
C PRO A 507 -22.18 32.88 -1.05
N VAL A 508 -23.19 32.05 -1.07
CA VAL A 508 -23.46 31.11 0.03
C VAL A 508 -22.78 29.78 -0.29
N SER A 509 -22.31 29.05 0.73
CA SER A 509 -21.65 27.77 0.54
C SER A 509 -22.58 26.63 0.95
N LEU A 510 -22.72 25.61 0.10
CA LEU A 510 -23.54 24.44 0.36
C LEU A 510 -22.67 23.18 0.26
N SER A 511 -22.67 22.35 1.29
CA SER A 511 -21.78 21.18 1.38
C SER A 511 -22.43 20.04 2.14
N PHE A 512 -21.83 18.83 2.00
CA PHE A 512 -22.20 17.69 2.80
C PHE A 512 -21.55 17.80 4.19
N GLY A 513 -22.31 17.39 5.21
CA GLY A 513 -21.81 17.24 6.57
C GLY A 513 -21.54 15.79 6.93
N ASN A 514 -21.78 15.42 8.18
CA ASN A 514 -21.53 14.07 8.68
C ASN A 514 -22.42 13.04 7.98
N GLN A 515 -21.84 11.87 7.71
CA GLN A 515 -22.57 10.71 7.18
C GLN A 515 -22.88 9.73 8.31
N SER A 516 -24.06 9.15 8.26
CA SER A 516 -24.52 8.11 9.19
C SER A 516 -25.21 7.00 8.40
N LEU A 517 -25.53 5.92 9.05
CA LEU A 517 -26.22 4.80 8.41
C LEU A 517 -27.57 5.27 7.82
N GLY A 518 -27.67 5.27 6.50
CA GLY A 518 -28.90 5.65 5.78
C GLY A 518 -29.20 7.15 5.78
N SER A 519 -28.25 8.01 6.16
CA SER A 519 -28.47 9.45 6.13
C SER A 519 -27.18 10.26 6.06
N PHE A 520 -27.29 11.53 5.64
CA PHE A 520 -26.19 12.49 5.65
C PHE A 520 -26.72 13.90 5.84
N GLU A 521 -25.89 14.72 6.45
CA GLU A 521 -26.23 16.12 6.75
C GLU A 521 -25.94 17.04 5.57
N ILE A 522 -26.72 18.13 5.42
CA ILE A 522 -26.44 19.23 4.49
C ILE A 522 -26.13 20.47 5.33
N ILE A 523 -25.03 21.10 5.01
CA ILE A 523 -24.46 22.30 5.67
C ILE A 523 -24.56 23.49 4.71
N LEU A 524 -25.01 24.65 5.29
CA LEU A 524 -25.14 25.92 4.53
C LEU A 524 -24.47 27.06 5.29
N UNK A 525 -23.61 27.68 4.88
CA UNK A 525 -23.06 28.63 5.26
C UNK A 525 -23.51 29.69 4.63
N SER A 526 -23.81 30.83 5.23
CA SER A 526 -24.42 32.04 4.67
C SER A 526 -24.15 33.28 5.57
N GLU A 527 -23.83 34.41 4.95
CA GLU A 527 -23.70 35.69 5.66
C GLU A 527 -25.06 36.41 5.79
N ILE A 528 -26.13 35.83 5.24
CA ILE A 528 -27.46 36.42 5.21
C ILE A 528 -28.50 35.37 5.70
N ASP A 529 -29.66 35.84 6.13
CA ASP A 529 -30.79 34.99 6.49
C ASP A 529 -31.42 34.39 5.24
N ILE A 530 -31.65 33.08 5.26
CA ILE A 530 -32.16 32.29 4.13
C ILE A 530 -33.65 31.98 4.38
N SER A 531 -34.48 32.34 3.40
CA SER A 531 -35.94 32.12 3.47
C SER A 531 -36.43 31.02 2.50
N GLY A 532 -35.55 30.55 1.59
CA GLY A 532 -35.88 29.43 0.73
C GLY A 532 -34.65 28.79 0.15
N PHE A 533 -34.69 27.47 -0.01
CA PHE A 533 -33.60 26.75 -0.68
C PHE A 533 -34.17 25.62 -1.53
N GLN A 534 -33.52 25.42 -2.67
CA GLN A 534 -33.67 24.24 -3.51
C GLN A 534 -32.27 23.80 -3.93
N PHE A 535 -32.04 22.50 -4.00
CA PHE A 535 -30.82 21.95 -4.58
C PHE A 535 -31.08 20.51 -5.04
N GLU A 536 -30.14 20.00 -5.78
CA GLU A 536 -30.21 18.63 -6.31
C GLU A 536 -29.00 17.84 -5.80
N ILE A 537 -29.25 16.63 -5.39
CA ILE A 537 -28.25 15.64 -5.02
C ILE A 537 -28.22 14.62 -6.15
N THR A 538 -27.06 14.49 -6.78
CA THR A 538 -26.86 13.47 -7.83
C THR A 538 -25.93 12.39 -7.32
N ASP A 539 -26.17 11.16 -7.73
CA ASP A 539 -25.33 10.04 -7.36
C ASP A 539 -24.77 9.33 -8.59
N SER A 540 -23.53 8.92 -8.50
CA SER A 540 -22.85 8.24 -9.60
C SER A 540 -22.03 7.05 -9.07
N PRO A 541 -22.31 5.81 -9.48
CA PRO A 541 -23.47 5.39 -10.30
C PRO A 541 -24.79 5.60 -9.58
N GLU A 542 -25.89 5.78 -10.35
CA GLU A 542 -27.24 5.97 -9.84
C GLU A 542 -27.67 4.72 -9.05
N SER A 543 -27.70 4.83 -7.73
CA SER A 543 -27.84 3.65 -6.85
C SER A 543 -28.55 3.94 -5.53
N ILE A 544 -28.86 5.22 -5.23
CA ILE A 544 -29.62 5.55 -4.03
C ILE A 544 -30.93 6.25 -4.37
N ILE A 545 -31.88 6.18 -3.46
CA ILE A 545 -33.18 6.84 -3.55
C ILE A 545 -33.34 7.66 -2.27
N ILE A 546 -33.57 8.96 -2.43
CA ILE A 546 -33.84 9.84 -1.30
C ILE A 546 -35.24 9.53 -0.76
N THR A 547 -35.32 9.17 0.50
CA THR A 547 -36.59 8.77 1.15
C THR A 547 -37.17 9.86 2.03
N GLY A 548 -36.38 10.89 2.39
CA GLY A 548 -36.87 11.99 3.19
C GLY A 548 -35.80 12.98 3.62
N ALA A 549 -36.25 13.99 4.31
CA ALA A 549 -35.39 15.01 4.94
C ALA A 549 -36.01 15.43 6.27
N SER A 550 -35.18 15.64 7.29
CA SER A 550 -35.70 16.05 8.61
C SER A 550 -34.62 16.71 9.47
N GLY A 551 -35.06 17.46 10.46
CA GLY A 551 -34.16 18.09 11.44
C GLY A 551 -33.42 19.30 10.91
N GLY A 552 -32.42 19.73 11.67
CA GLY A 552 -31.57 20.86 11.33
C GLY A 552 -32.26 22.21 11.51
N ALA A 553 -31.59 23.24 10.97
CA ALA A 553 -32.08 24.63 11.06
C ALA A 553 -33.38 24.83 10.28
N ALA A 554 -33.63 24.02 9.25
CA ALA A 554 -34.89 24.07 8.50
C ALA A 554 -36.07 23.71 9.43
N ASP A 555 -35.96 22.57 10.09
CA ASP A 555 -37.04 22.12 11.02
C ASP A 555 -37.18 23.10 12.20
N ALA A 556 -36.08 23.61 12.74
CA ALA A 556 -36.09 24.55 13.86
C ALA A 556 -36.74 25.90 13.52
N ASN A 557 -36.84 26.24 12.21
CA ASN A 557 -37.39 27.52 11.73
C ASN A 557 -38.69 27.30 10.92
N ASP A 558 -39.42 26.23 11.19
CA ASP A 558 -40.72 25.91 10.60
C ASP A 558 -40.70 25.78 9.07
N PHE A 559 -39.57 25.32 8.49
CA PHE A 559 -39.50 25.01 7.05
C PHE A 559 -40.18 23.65 6.81
N VAL A 560 -40.89 23.60 5.72
CA VAL A 560 -41.35 22.33 5.13
C VAL A 560 -40.27 21.94 4.13
N VAL A 561 -39.59 20.79 4.37
CA VAL A 561 -38.63 20.26 3.45
C VAL A 561 -39.27 19.10 2.70
N SER A 562 -39.27 19.21 1.38
CA SER A 562 -39.80 18.20 0.46
C SER A 562 -38.68 17.60 -0.35
N THR A 563 -38.76 16.30 -0.58
CA THR A 563 -37.74 15.57 -1.34
C THR A 563 -38.39 14.83 -2.49
N SER A 564 -37.62 14.60 -3.56
CA SER A 564 -37.99 13.69 -4.64
C SER A 564 -37.02 12.52 -4.64
N GLU A 565 -37.53 11.42 -5.11
CA GLU A 565 -36.66 10.25 -5.34
C GLU A 565 -35.45 10.56 -6.24
N UNK A 566 -35.43 11.62 -6.89
CA UNK A 566 -34.60 11.99 -7.58
C UNK A 566 -33.75 12.76 -7.10
N GLY A 567 -33.56 13.07 -6.21
CA GLY A 567 -32.59 13.86 -5.49
C GLY A 567 -32.90 15.36 -5.36
N VAL A 568 -34.01 15.85 -5.81
CA VAL A 568 -34.35 17.27 -5.63
C VAL A 568 -34.85 17.50 -4.21
N ILE A 569 -34.27 18.48 -3.53
CA ILE A 569 -34.60 18.91 -2.17
C ILE A 569 -35.12 20.35 -2.25
N LEU A 570 -36.26 20.61 -1.67
CA LEU A 570 -36.88 21.94 -1.64
C LEU A 570 -37.30 22.29 -0.21
N GLY A 571 -36.87 23.41 0.30
CA GLY A 571 -37.21 23.86 1.65
C GLY A 571 -37.68 25.30 1.68
N PHE A 572 -38.83 25.55 2.33
CA PHE A 572 -39.38 26.91 2.53
C PHE A 572 -40.33 26.91 3.71
N SER A 573 -40.58 28.07 4.26
CA SER A 573 -41.50 28.24 5.41
C SER A 573 -42.77 28.95 5.01
N PHE A 574 -43.90 28.33 5.30
CA PHE A 574 -45.24 28.97 5.15
C PHE A 574 -45.51 30.01 6.22
N SER A 575 -44.79 29.97 7.32
CA SER A 575 -44.95 30.93 8.44
C SER A 575 -44.07 32.16 8.27
N GLY A 576 -43.17 32.12 7.25
CA GLY A 576 -42.18 33.20 7.00
C GLY A 576 -40.97 33.10 7.88
N GLY A 577 -40.66 31.88 8.36
CA GLY A 577 -39.43 31.63 9.10
C GLY A 577 -38.20 31.75 8.18
N SER A 578 -37.04 32.08 8.75
CA SER A 578 -35.76 32.11 8.03
C SER A 578 -34.67 31.41 8.83
N ILE A 579 -33.79 30.75 8.11
CA ILE A 579 -32.57 30.20 8.67
C ILE A 579 -31.58 31.33 8.84
N GLN A 580 -31.13 31.59 10.05
CA GLN A 580 -30.28 32.73 10.39
C GLN A 580 -28.90 32.59 9.74
N ALA A 581 -28.29 33.70 9.41
CA ALA A 581 -26.92 33.79 8.91
C ALA A 581 -25.98 32.98 9.82
N GLY A 582 -25.03 32.31 9.23
CA GLY A 582 -24.06 31.48 9.94
C GLY A 582 -23.78 30.15 9.24
N ASP A 583 -23.13 29.27 9.96
CA ASP A 583 -22.81 27.91 9.53
C ASP A 583 -23.87 26.97 10.14
N ASN A 584 -24.80 26.51 9.31
CA ASN A 584 -25.97 25.78 9.73
C ASN A 584 -26.04 24.40 9.10
N MET A 585 -26.26 23.38 9.93
CA MET A 585 -26.73 22.08 9.42
C MET A 585 -28.21 22.29 9.12
N ILE A 586 -28.55 22.42 7.84
CA ILE A 586 -29.91 22.83 7.45
C ILE A 586 -30.89 21.67 7.49
N THR A 587 -30.48 20.47 7.11
CA THR A 587 -31.35 19.29 7.16
C THR A 587 -30.51 18.02 7.10
N ASN A 588 -31.09 16.91 7.57
CA ASN A 588 -30.49 15.57 7.45
C ASN A 588 -31.31 14.79 6.41
N ILE A 589 -30.66 14.36 5.36
CA ILE A 589 -31.27 13.63 4.24
C ILE A 589 -31.25 12.13 4.57
N GLN A 590 -32.38 11.48 4.41
CA GLN A 590 -32.51 10.02 4.53
C GLN A 590 -32.54 9.40 3.14
N TYR A 591 -31.86 8.28 2.97
CA TYR A 591 -31.80 7.55 1.71
C TYR A 591 -31.84 6.05 1.92
N GLU A 592 -32.27 5.35 0.87
CA GLU A 592 -32.16 3.89 0.75
C GLU A 592 -31.42 3.58 -0.56
N GLY A 593 -30.69 2.47 -0.61
CA GLY A 593 -29.98 2.05 -1.80
C GLY A 593 -28.69 1.30 -1.46
N GLU A 594 -27.95 0.97 -2.50
CA GLU A 594 -26.81 0.06 -2.41
C GLU A 594 -25.60 0.63 -3.16
N GLY A 595 -24.42 0.12 -2.80
CA GLY A 595 -23.19 0.54 -3.45
C GLY A 595 -22.50 1.72 -2.75
N GLN A 596 -21.50 2.27 -3.41
CA GLN A 596 -20.71 3.40 -2.90
C GLN A 596 -20.73 4.54 -3.94
N PRO A 597 -21.90 5.15 -4.21
CA PRO A 597 -21.94 6.22 -5.18
C PRO A 597 -21.23 7.45 -4.65
N GLU A 598 -20.62 8.19 -5.57
CA GLU A 598 -20.19 9.56 -5.29
C GLU A 598 -21.40 10.46 -5.39
N LEU A 599 -21.64 11.24 -4.33
CA LEU A 599 -22.74 12.22 -4.26
C LEU A 599 -22.21 13.61 -4.52
N CYS A 600 -22.89 14.35 -5.39
CA CYS A 600 -22.56 15.76 -5.63
C CYS A 600 -23.82 16.63 -5.46
N LEU A 601 -23.59 17.87 -4.99
CA LEU A 601 -24.61 18.89 -4.90
C LEU A 601 -24.61 19.73 -6.18
N SER A 602 -25.79 20.07 -6.68
CA SER A 602 -25.92 20.84 -7.89
C SER A 602 -27.24 21.62 -7.93
N ASN A 603 -27.37 22.50 -8.92
CA ASN A 603 -28.62 23.22 -9.25
C ASN A 603 -29.26 23.94 -8.07
N ALA A 604 -28.42 24.46 -7.15
CA ALA A 604 -28.94 25.14 -5.95
C ALA A 604 -29.49 26.53 -6.27
N ILE A 605 -30.63 26.80 -5.71
CA ILE A 605 -31.26 28.15 -5.67
C ILE A 605 -31.49 28.46 -4.20
N ILE A 606 -30.77 29.48 -3.70
CA ILE A 606 -30.86 29.92 -2.31
C ILE A 606 -31.30 31.36 -2.30
N SER A 607 -32.36 31.67 -1.53
CA SER A 607 -32.93 32.99 -1.56
C SER A 607 -33.20 33.54 -0.16
N ASN A 608 -33.17 34.88 -0.07
CA ASN A 608 -33.58 35.62 1.13
C ASN A 608 -35.09 35.93 1.12
N ASP A 609 -35.55 36.66 2.10
CA ASP A 609 -36.97 37.01 2.32
C ASP A 609 -37.63 37.91 1.25
N ILE A 610 -36.81 38.60 0.44
CA ILE A 610 -37.32 39.39 -0.66
C ILE A 610 -37.21 38.69 -2.00
N GLY A 611 -36.80 37.41 -2.01
CA GLY A 611 -36.68 36.59 -3.20
C GLY A 611 -35.44 36.82 -4.04
N GLN A 612 -34.41 37.49 -3.46
CA GLN A 612 -33.12 37.67 -4.14
C GLN A 612 -32.35 36.37 -4.05
N VAL A 613 -31.93 35.87 -5.20
CA VAL A 613 -31.14 34.63 -5.31
C VAL A 613 -29.66 34.94 -5.18
N TYR A 614 -28.92 34.07 -4.48
CA TYR A 614 -27.50 34.23 -4.19
C TYR A 614 -26.70 33.18 -4.96
N PRO A 615 -25.48 33.54 -5.42
CA PRO A 615 -24.57 32.55 -5.99
C PRO A 615 -24.27 31.45 -4.96
N VAL A 616 -24.08 30.23 -5.42
CA VAL A 616 -23.81 29.10 -4.52
C VAL A 616 -22.45 28.49 -4.85
N GLU A 617 -21.62 28.36 -3.84
CA GLU A 617 -20.38 27.60 -3.90
C GLU A 617 -20.64 26.20 -3.31
N TYR A 618 -20.26 25.18 -4.05
CA TYR A 618 -20.49 23.80 -3.62
C TYR A 618 -19.25 23.25 -2.97
N GLY A 619 -19.44 22.56 -1.86
CA GLY A 619 -18.40 21.72 -1.27
C GLY A 619 -18.07 20.53 -2.17
N PRO A 620 -16.99 19.80 -1.86
CA PRO A 620 -16.59 18.64 -2.66
C PRO A 620 -17.68 17.57 -2.66
N CYS A 621 -17.74 16.78 -3.74
CA CYS A 621 -18.53 15.56 -3.78
C CYS A 621 -18.04 14.60 -2.69
N VAL A 622 -18.90 13.75 -2.18
CA VAL A 622 -18.56 12.77 -1.13
C VAL A 622 -18.99 11.38 -1.58
N THR A 623 -18.18 10.39 -1.26
CA THR A 623 -18.55 8.99 -1.53
C THR A 623 -19.31 8.42 -0.34
N ILE A 624 -20.43 7.75 -0.59
CA ILE A 624 -21.08 6.95 0.43
C ILE A 624 -20.22 5.70 0.62
N SER A 625 -19.52 5.63 1.74
CA SER A 625 -18.72 4.47 2.07
C SER A 625 -19.62 3.42 2.75
N GLY A 626 -19.86 2.33 2.08
CA GLY A 626 -20.46 1.17 2.72
C GLY A 626 -19.59 0.72 3.88
N THR A 627 -20.21 0.44 5.03
CA THR A 627 -19.44 0.01 6.21
C THR A 627 -19.99 -1.32 6.72
N ALA A 628 -19.08 -2.12 7.27
CA ALA A 628 -19.45 -3.32 8.02
C ALA A 628 -18.66 -3.32 9.32
N HIS A 629 -19.32 -3.59 10.42
CA HIS A 629 -18.70 -3.74 11.73
C HIS A 629 -18.87 -5.19 12.18
N LEU A 630 -17.75 -5.90 12.29
CA LEU A 630 -17.72 -7.27 12.79
C LEU A 630 -17.39 -7.24 14.28
N SER A 631 -18.14 -7.96 15.08
CA SER A 631 -17.94 -7.97 16.53
C SER A 631 -18.38 -9.31 17.14
N PHE A 632 -17.94 -9.54 18.36
CA PHE A 632 -18.37 -10.72 19.11
C PHE A 632 -19.74 -10.48 19.74
N GLY A 633 -20.64 -11.44 19.55
CA GLY A 633 -21.87 -11.53 20.29
C GLY A 633 -21.66 -12.26 21.61
N GLU A 634 -22.61 -13.11 22.01
CA GLU A 634 -22.47 -13.96 23.17
C GLU A 634 -21.39 -15.00 22.96
N ILE A 635 -20.52 -15.17 23.93
CA ILE A 635 -19.49 -16.23 23.95
C ILE A 635 -19.85 -17.17 25.08
N SER A 636 -19.99 -18.43 24.77
CA SER A 636 -20.31 -19.48 25.72
C SER A 636 -19.34 -20.66 25.53
N PRO A 637 -19.25 -21.59 26.47
CA PRO A 637 -18.27 -22.67 26.33
C PRO A 637 -18.40 -23.40 24.98
N GLY A 638 -17.32 -23.34 24.19
CA GLY A 638 -17.25 -23.98 22.87
C GLY A 638 -18.01 -23.28 21.77
N ILE A 639 -18.69 -22.16 22.03
CA ILE A 639 -19.47 -21.45 20.99
C ILE A 639 -19.14 -19.95 21.01
N ILE A 640 -18.81 -19.41 19.87
CA ILE A 640 -18.55 -17.99 19.66
C ILE A 640 -19.55 -17.46 18.64
N ASN A 641 -20.32 -16.46 19.04
CA ASN A 641 -21.26 -15.78 18.13
C ASN A 641 -20.53 -14.61 17.47
N ILE A 642 -20.60 -14.52 16.15
CA ILE A 642 -20.08 -13.38 15.37
C ILE A 642 -21.27 -12.56 14.89
N ARG A 643 -21.23 -11.28 15.16
CA ARG A 643 -22.24 -10.32 14.70
C ARG A 643 -21.67 -9.46 13.58
N MET A 644 -22.53 -9.03 12.69
CA MET A 644 -22.20 -8.06 11.65
C MET A 644 -23.28 -6.98 11.63
N GLN A 645 -22.82 -5.72 11.71
CA GLN A 645 -23.68 -4.56 11.44
C GLN A 645 -23.22 -3.97 10.12
N ASN A 646 -24.06 -4.07 9.10
CA ASN A 646 -23.69 -3.66 7.73
C ASN A 646 -24.64 -2.56 7.24
N SER A 647 -24.03 -1.54 6.61
CA SER A 647 -24.75 -0.39 6.06
C SER A 647 -25.34 -0.66 4.67
N GLN A 648 -24.96 -1.75 4.05
CA GLN A 648 -25.41 -2.16 2.71
C GLN A 648 -25.56 -3.67 2.69
N ILE A 649 -26.25 -4.20 1.70
CA ILE A 649 -26.41 -5.65 1.55
C ILE A 649 -25.05 -6.31 1.30
N VAL A 650 -24.88 -7.53 1.82
CA VAL A 650 -23.62 -8.27 1.75
C VAL A 650 -23.82 -9.51 0.88
N ALA A 651 -22.99 -9.65 -0.15
CA ALA A 651 -22.97 -10.78 -1.09
C ALA A 651 -21.95 -11.85 -0.70
N GLY A 652 -20.97 -11.48 0.12
CA GLY A 652 -19.99 -12.44 0.62
C GLY A 652 -19.11 -11.80 1.69
N TYR A 653 -18.50 -12.64 2.50
CA TYR A 653 -17.62 -12.16 3.55
C TYR A 653 -16.49 -13.14 3.81
N GLN A 654 -15.38 -12.59 4.26
CA GLN A 654 -14.24 -13.36 4.74
C GLN A 654 -13.67 -12.64 5.96
N PHE A 655 -13.24 -13.38 6.96
CA PHE A 655 -12.49 -12.81 8.09
C PHE A 655 -11.68 -13.93 8.76
N ILE A 656 -10.80 -13.53 9.66
CA ILE A 656 -10.01 -14.46 10.47
C ILE A 656 -10.46 -14.31 11.92
N LEU A 657 -10.76 -15.41 12.57
CA LEU A 657 -10.83 -15.51 14.01
C LEU A 657 -9.40 -15.85 14.49
N ALA A 658 -8.69 -14.86 14.96
CA ALA A 658 -7.33 -15.04 15.52
C ALA A 658 -7.44 -15.29 17.02
N ASP A 659 -6.57 -16.12 17.56
CA ASP A 659 -6.53 -16.43 19.00
C ASP A 659 -5.11 -16.36 19.53
N TYR A 660 -5.00 -15.95 20.79
CA TYR A 660 -3.73 -15.71 21.44
C TYR A 660 -3.79 -16.22 22.89
N PRO A 661 -3.03 -17.27 23.22
CA PRO A 661 -2.17 -18.11 22.37
C PRO A 661 -2.98 -18.93 21.34
N ASP A 662 -2.33 -19.48 20.35
CA ASP A 662 -2.92 -20.29 19.28
C ASP A 662 -3.32 -21.66 19.87
N ASP A 663 -4.43 -21.67 20.59
CA ASP A 663 -4.95 -22.82 21.36
C ASP A 663 -6.35 -23.23 20.90
N LEU A 664 -6.96 -22.47 19.96
CA LEU A 664 -8.32 -22.68 19.53
C LEU A 664 -8.36 -23.42 18.19
N ASN A 665 -9.19 -24.44 18.14
CA ASN A 665 -9.48 -25.15 16.88
C ASN A 665 -10.95 -24.91 16.50
N LEU A 666 -11.18 -24.38 15.29
CA LEU A 666 -12.52 -24.22 14.76
C LEU A 666 -13.05 -25.58 14.26
N ILE A 667 -14.11 -26.08 14.88
CA ILE A 667 -14.69 -27.39 14.59
C ILE A 667 -15.79 -27.30 13.53
N ASN A 668 -16.66 -26.27 13.65
CA ASN A 668 -17.87 -26.21 12.85
C ASN A 668 -18.37 -24.77 12.78
N THR A 669 -19.22 -24.51 11.81
CA THR A 669 -19.90 -23.21 11.66
C THR A 669 -21.39 -23.47 11.38
N PHE A 670 -22.28 -22.69 12.00
CA PHE A 670 -23.70 -22.89 11.84
C PHE A 670 -24.49 -21.63 12.22
N GLY A 671 -25.77 -21.63 11.93
CA GLY A 671 -26.71 -20.62 12.40
C GLY A 671 -26.49 -19.21 11.82
N GLY A 672 -27.23 -18.28 12.38
CA GLY A 672 -27.20 -16.88 11.98
C GLY A 672 -27.77 -16.64 10.58
N VAL A 673 -27.67 -15.35 10.16
CA VAL A 673 -28.17 -14.97 8.82
C VAL A 673 -27.43 -15.68 7.69
N SER A 674 -26.22 -16.16 7.93
CA SER A 674 -25.49 -16.96 6.94
C SER A 674 -26.26 -18.23 6.56
N GLU A 675 -26.75 -18.96 7.55
CA GLU A 675 -27.59 -20.15 7.31
C GLU A 675 -28.98 -19.75 6.77
N ASP A 676 -29.61 -18.72 7.35
CA ASP A 676 -30.95 -18.27 6.96
C ASP A 676 -31.03 -17.88 5.48
N TYR A 677 -29.96 -17.28 4.94
CA TYR A 677 -29.87 -16.84 3.55
C TYR A 677 -29.12 -17.85 2.64
N GLY A 678 -28.81 -19.03 3.17
CA GLY A 678 -28.28 -20.15 2.37
C GLY A 678 -26.82 -20.02 1.97
N PHE A 679 -26.04 -19.23 2.69
CA PHE A 679 -24.60 -19.08 2.42
C PHE A 679 -23.88 -20.41 2.62
N THR A 680 -22.97 -20.69 1.71
CA THR A 680 -21.99 -21.78 1.85
C THR A 680 -20.84 -21.25 2.68
N ILE A 681 -20.55 -21.92 3.79
CA ILE A 681 -19.47 -21.51 4.67
C ILE A 681 -18.29 -22.47 4.48
N SER A 682 -17.13 -21.91 4.29
CA SER A 682 -15.86 -22.62 4.28
C SER A 682 -14.98 -22.05 5.39
N TYR A 683 -14.33 -22.92 6.14
CA TYR A 683 -13.45 -22.50 7.21
C TYR A 683 -12.19 -23.36 7.24
N SER A 684 -11.14 -22.83 7.85
CA SER A 684 -9.87 -23.55 8.00
C SER A 684 -9.50 -23.67 9.49
N GLU A 685 -8.62 -24.60 9.77
CA GLU A 685 -8.07 -24.80 11.13
C GLU A 685 -7.37 -23.55 11.65
N ASN A 686 -6.90 -22.68 10.76
CA ASN A 686 -6.23 -21.42 11.12
C ASN A 686 -7.22 -20.26 11.34
N GLY A 687 -8.50 -20.56 11.57
CA GLY A 687 -9.52 -19.54 11.90
C GLY A 687 -10.03 -18.71 10.73
N GLN A 688 -9.65 -18.99 9.48
CA GLN A 688 -10.20 -18.25 8.34
C GLN A 688 -11.61 -18.74 8.05
N ILE A 689 -12.56 -17.82 7.99
CA ILE A 689 -13.97 -18.08 7.67
C ILE A 689 -14.34 -17.33 6.39
N LEU A 690 -14.97 -18.01 5.46
CA LEU A 690 -15.42 -17.47 4.18
C LEU A 690 -16.88 -17.88 3.98
N GLY A 691 -17.75 -16.89 3.76
CA GLY A 691 -19.17 -17.14 3.51
C GLY A 691 -19.63 -16.51 2.21
N PHE A 692 -20.31 -17.26 1.37
CA PHE A 692 -20.84 -16.79 0.09
C PHE A 692 -21.93 -17.72 -0.41
N ASP A 693 -22.77 -17.22 -1.31
CA ASP A 693 -23.80 -18.05 -1.94
C ASP A 693 -23.65 -18.06 -3.46
N PHE A 694 -23.58 -19.25 -4.06
CA PHE A 694 -23.50 -19.44 -5.51
C PHE A 694 -24.80 -19.08 -6.25
N SER A 695 -25.94 -19.04 -5.54
CA SER A 695 -27.22 -18.68 -6.14
C SER A 695 -27.46 -17.16 -6.17
N GLY A 696 -26.60 -16.40 -5.51
CA GLY A 696 -26.65 -14.95 -5.47
C GLY A 696 -27.52 -14.38 -4.36
N SER A 697 -27.81 -15.18 -3.33
CA SER A 697 -28.48 -14.66 -2.12
C SER A 697 -27.59 -13.64 -1.41
N THR A 698 -28.20 -12.72 -0.71
CA THR A 698 -27.46 -11.65 0.00
C THR A 698 -28.01 -11.50 1.42
N ILE A 699 -27.13 -11.06 2.32
CA ILE A 699 -27.54 -10.69 3.70
C ILE A 699 -28.00 -9.23 3.64
N PRO A 700 -29.21 -8.92 4.13
CA PRO A 700 -29.72 -7.55 4.08
C PRO A 700 -28.94 -6.60 4.99
N GLN A 701 -29.09 -5.31 4.75
CA GLN A 701 -28.60 -4.25 5.63
C GLN A 701 -29.17 -4.44 7.04
N GLY A 702 -28.35 -4.24 8.06
CA GLY A 702 -28.83 -4.33 9.45
C GLY A 702 -27.77 -4.74 10.45
N ASP A 703 -28.23 -5.16 11.63
CA ASP A 703 -27.42 -5.70 12.72
C ASP A 703 -27.86 -7.15 12.95
N HIS A 704 -26.98 -8.08 12.61
CA HIS A 704 -27.33 -9.50 12.53
C HIS A 704 -26.39 -10.37 13.37
N LEU A 705 -26.91 -11.47 13.88
CA LEU A 705 -26.04 -12.59 14.21
C LEU A 705 -25.61 -13.19 12.88
N LEU A 706 -24.34 -12.97 12.51
CA LEU A 706 -23.81 -13.40 11.22
C LEU A 706 -23.69 -14.93 11.16
N ILE A 707 -23.00 -15.50 12.15
CA ILE A 707 -22.68 -16.93 12.18
C ILE A 707 -22.28 -17.32 13.61
N GLN A 708 -22.47 -18.57 13.94
CA GLN A 708 -21.99 -19.18 15.18
C GLN A 708 -20.83 -20.12 14.86
N LEU A 709 -19.78 -20.05 15.65
CA LEU A 709 -18.56 -20.84 15.50
C LEU A 709 -18.49 -21.83 16.66
N GLU A 710 -18.37 -23.10 16.34
CA GLU A 710 -18.11 -24.13 17.33
C GLU A 710 -16.61 -24.38 17.40
N VAL A 711 -16.06 -24.26 18.60
CA VAL A 711 -14.62 -24.28 18.80
C VAL A 711 -14.23 -25.24 19.93
N SER A 712 -13.01 -25.76 19.84
CA SER A 712 -12.42 -26.56 20.93
C SER A 712 -11.00 -26.08 21.22
N GLY A 713 -10.43 -26.52 22.32
CA GLY A 713 -9.09 -26.14 22.72
C GLY A 713 -8.92 -26.17 24.23
N ILE A 714 -7.93 -25.46 24.72
CA ILE A 714 -7.58 -25.41 26.14
C ILE A 714 -7.55 -23.97 26.62
N GLY A 715 -8.13 -23.72 27.80
CA GLY A 715 -7.99 -22.43 28.46
C GLY A 715 -9.00 -21.39 27.96
N SER A 716 -8.57 -20.14 27.96
CA SER A 716 -9.39 -19.01 27.54
C SER A 716 -8.51 -18.04 26.74
N PRO A 717 -8.15 -18.39 25.52
CA PRO A 717 -7.33 -17.49 24.69
C PRO A 717 -8.07 -16.18 24.40
N GLU A 718 -7.33 -15.12 24.24
CA GLU A 718 -7.87 -13.87 23.71
C GLU A 718 -8.16 -14.08 22.21
N ILE A 719 -9.37 -13.76 21.79
CA ILE A 719 -9.78 -13.90 20.40
C ILE A 719 -10.06 -12.53 19.79
N CYS A 720 -9.64 -12.36 18.55
CA CYS A 720 -9.84 -11.13 17.78
C CYS A 720 -10.42 -11.48 16.40
N ILE A 721 -11.25 -10.59 15.86
CA ILE A 721 -11.71 -10.71 14.47
C ILE A 721 -10.79 -9.84 13.63
N GLU A 722 -10.24 -10.39 12.58
CA GLU A 722 -9.20 -9.74 11.79
C GLU A 722 -9.37 -9.98 10.29
N GLN A 723 -8.69 -9.14 9.49
CA GLN A 723 -8.56 -9.30 8.05
C GLN A 723 -9.91 -9.52 7.35
N GLY A 724 -10.93 -8.76 7.80
CA GLY A 724 -12.26 -8.86 7.22
C GLY A 724 -12.31 -8.24 5.83
N VAL A 725 -12.87 -8.97 4.88
CA VAL A 725 -13.24 -8.49 3.56
C VAL A 725 -14.73 -8.75 3.42
N ILE A 726 -15.52 -7.71 3.26
CA ILE A 726 -16.97 -7.81 3.14
C ILE A 726 -17.35 -7.27 1.77
N ALA A 727 -17.84 -8.15 0.92
CA ALA A 727 -18.25 -7.79 -0.44
C ALA A 727 -19.75 -7.51 -0.46
N GLY A 728 -20.11 -6.32 -0.86
CA GLY A 728 -21.48 -5.95 -1.15
C GLY A 728 -21.90 -6.41 -2.55
N GLN A 729 -23.05 -5.96 -2.98
CA GLN A 729 -23.53 -6.28 -4.32
C GLN A 729 -22.69 -5.56 -5.38
N ASN A 730 -22.57 -6.17 -6.57
CA ASN A 730 -21.82 -5.61 -7.69
C ASN A 730 -20.33 -5.38 -7.40
N ASN A 731 -19.74 -6.22 -6.55
CA ASN A 731 -18.31 -6.18 -6.16
C ASN A 731 -17.91 -4.90 -5.39
N ALA A 732 -18.87 -4.24 -4.75
CA ALA A 732 -18.55 -3.12 -3.86
C ALA A 732 -17.92 -3.65 -2.56
N ASP A 733 -16.74 -3.17 -2.20
CA ASP A 733 -16.12 -3.51 -0.92
C ASP A 733 -16.64 -2.58 0.18
N LEU A 734 -17.03 -3.15 1.32
CA LEU A 734 -17.43 -2.37 2.48
C LEU A 734 -16.21 -2.10 3.36
N ASN A 735 -16.12 -0.91 3.92
CA ASN A 735 -15.09 -0.57 4.91
C ASN A 735 -15.36 -1.35 6.19
N VAL A 736 -14.42 -2.22 6.58
CA VAL A 736 -14.61 -3.12 7.72
C VAL A 736 -13.95 -2.54 8.96
N SER A 737 -14.71 -2.53 10.05
CA SER A 737 -14.20 -2.21 11.38
C SER A 737 -14.51 -3.38 12.32
N TYR A 738 -13.80 -3.43 13.44
CA TYR A 738 -13.88 -4.58 14.36
C TYR A 738 -14.22 -4.13 15.76
N GLY A 739 -14.96 -4.97 16.46
CA GLY A 739 -15.19 -4.86 17.90
C GLY A 739 -13.93 -5.24 18.68
N GLU A 740 -13.95 -4.97 19.98
CA GLU A 740 -12.85 -5.32 20.88
C GLU A 740 -12.61 -6.83 20.91
N CYS A 741 -11.36 -7.22 21.08
CA CYS A 741 -10.99 -8.62 21.32
C CYS A 741 -11.66 -9.10 22.61
N ARG A 742 -11.95 -10.37 22.68
CA ARG A 742 -12.66 -10.99 23.82
C ARG A 742 -11.92 -12.28 24.22
N TYR A 743 -12.31 -12.87 25.32
CA TYR A 743 -11.77 -14.17 25.73
C TYR A 743 -12.73 -15.28 25.35
N ALA A 744 -12.26 -16.27 24.64
CA ALA A 744 -13.02 -17.48 24.35
C ALA A 744 -13.13 -18.34 25.60
N VAL A 745 -14.19 -19.11 25.71
CA VAL A 745 -14.34 -20.14 26.74
C VAL A 745 -14.31 -21.48 26.03
N LEU A 746 -13.19 -22.18 26.11
CA LEU A 746 -13.00 -23.42 25.36
C LEU A 746 -13.48 -24.62 26.17
N THR A 747 -14.01 -25.59 25.49
CA THR A 747 -14.42 -26.84 26.09
C THR A 747 -13.41 -27.93 25.69
N VAL A 748 -12.81 -28.57 26.67
CA VAL A 748 -11.95 -29.75 26.44
C VAL A 748 -12.84 -30.98 26.61
N PRO A 749 -13.01 -31.80 25.56
CA PRO A 749 -13.82 -33.00 25.71
C PRO A 749 -13.33 -33.85 26.90
N GLY A 750 -14.22 -34.12 27.84
CA GLY A 750 -13.94 -34.85 29.05
C GLY A 750 -13.56 -33.97 30.27
N ASP A 751 -13.28 -32.68 30.10
CA ASP A 751 -12.93 -31.76 31.20
C ASP A 751 -14.24 -31.18 31.79
N LEU A 752 -14.85 -31.92 32.66
CA LEU A 752 -16.16 -31.60 33.19
C LEU A 752 -16.13 -30.56 34.33
N ASN A 753 -14.91 -30.26 34.83
CA ASN A 753 -14.76 -29.19 35.83
C ASN A 753 -14.10 -27.94 35.21
N ASN A 754 -13.75 -27.98 33.94
CA ASN A 754 -13.16 -26.88 33.16
C ASN A 754 -11.90 -26.32 33.81
N ASP A 755 -11.01 -27.22 34.30
CA ASP A 755 -9.73 -26.79 34.86
C ASP A 755 -8.55 -26.97 33.93
N GLY A 756 -8.83 -27.39 32.68
CA GLY A 756 -7.83 -27.62 31.62
C GLY A 756 -7.03 -28.90 31.79
N GLN A 757 -7.40 -29.80 32.70
CA GLN A 757 -6.67 -31.05 32.96
C GLN A 757 -7.61 -32.23 33.04
N LEU A 758 -7.46 -33.18 32.14
CA LEU A 758 -8.20 -34.45 32.19
C LEU A 758 -7.63 -35.33 33.27
N ASN A 759 -8.43 -35.59 34.33
CA ASN A 759 -7.98 -36.37 35.46
C ASN A 759 -9.15 -37.09 36.16
N VAL A 760 -8.90 -37.72 37.28
CA VAL A 760 -9.91 -38.52 38.00
C VAL A 760 -11.10 -37.68 38.50
N VAL A 761 -10.92 -36.35 38.66
CA VAL A 761 -12.02 -35.46 39.09
C VAL A 761 -13.08 -35.41 38.01
N ASP A 762 -12.70 -35.39 36.73
CA ASP A 762 -13.65 -35.38 35.63
C ASP A 762 -14.42 -36.69 35.51
N ILE A 763 -13.75 -37.81 35.74
CA ILE A 763 -14.43 -39.10 35.84
C ILE A 763 -15.50 -39.07 36.93
N VAL A 764 -15.19 -38.50 38.08
CA VAL A 764 -16.16 -38.38 39.20
C VAL A 764 -17.32 -37.45 38.77
N ASN A 765 -17.02 -36.37 38.09
CA ASN A 765 -18.05 -35.44 37.61
C ASN A 765 -18.93 -36.12 36.56
N LEU A 766 -18.35 -36.88 35.62
CA LEU A 766 -19.10 -37.62 34.61
C LEU A 766 -20.02 -38.67 35.24
N VAL A 767 -19.49 -39.42 36.19
CA VAL A 767 -20.28 -40.39 36.96
C VAL A 767 -21.46 -39.73 37.64
N ASN A 768 -21.25 -38.54 38.26
CA ASN A 768 -22.30 -37.81 38.94
C ASN A 768 -23.37 -37.32 37.95
N LEU A 769 -22.98 -36.85 36.76
CA LEU A 769 -23.95 -36.44 35.75
C LEU A 769 -24.77 -37.63 35.23
N ILE A 770 -24.17 -38.80 35.09
CA ILE A 770 -24.89 -40.01 34.68
C ILE A 770 -25.85 -40.47 35.75
N LEU A 771 -25.46 -40.39 37.06
CA LEU A 771 -26.28 -40.82 38.17
C LEU A 771 -27.43 -39.83 38.46
N TYR A 772 -27.24 -38.54 38.12
CA TYR A 772 -28.23 -37.48 38.42
C TYR A 772 -28.51 -36.71 37.12
N PRO A 773 -29.29 -37.27 36.19
CA PRO A 773 -29.50 -36.65 34.88
C PRO A 773 -30.15 -35.25 34.93
N GLU A 774 -30.80 -34.91 36.03
CA GLU A 774 -31.36 -33.58 36.24
C GLU A 774 -30.30 -32.45 36.34
N ASN A 775 -29.05 -32.81 36.49
CA ASN A 775 -27.91 -31.86 36.51
C ASN A 775 -27.22 -31.72 35.15
N GLN A 776 -27.62 -32.48 34.15
CA GLN A 776 -27.08 -32.39 32.81
C GLN A 776 -27.57 -31.11 32.13
N THR A 777 -26.64 -30.31 31.64
CA THR A 777 -26.93 -29.21 30.74
C THR A 777 -26.41 -29.60 29.36
N GLN A 778 -26.89 -28.94 28.33
CA GLN A 778 -26.42 -29.24 26.95
C GLN A 778 -24.88 -29.14 26.84
N ILE A 779 -24.31 -28.17 27.49
CA ILE A 779 -22.84 -27.97 27.52
C ILE A 779 -22.14 -29.17 28.19
N LEU A 780 -22.63 -29.62 29.36
CA LEU A 780 -22.04 -30.78 30.05
C LEU A 780 -22.23 -32.08 29.28
N ILE A 781 -23.33 -32.20 28.51
CA ILE A 781 -23.52 -33.34 27.61
C ILE A 781 -22.46 -33.26 26.50
N THR A 782 -22.28 -32.13 25.84
CA THR A 782 -21.29 -31.96 24.79
C THR A 782 -19.86 -32.23 25.27
N ILE A 783 -19.50 -31.78 26.48
CA ILE A 783 -18.18 -32.03 27.06
C ILE A 783 -17.98 -33.51 27.41
N GLY A 784 -19.02 -34.15 27.92
CA GLY A 784 -18.92 -35.49 28.50
C GLY A 784 -19.22 -36.64 27.54
N ASP A 785 -19.87 -36.36 26.40
CA ASP A 785 -20.22 -37.35 25.39
C ASP A 785 -19.00 -37.61 24.50
N LEU A 786 -18.21 -38.61 24.85
CA LEU A 786 -16.93 -38.90 24.21
C LEU A 786 -17.05 -39.93 23.10
N ASN A 787 -18.28 -40.34 22.77
CA ASN A 787 -18.55 -41.25 21.65
C ASN A 787 -19.54 -40.67 20.64
N ASP A 788 -19.99 -39.45 20.83
CA ASP A 788 -20.90 -38.68 19.94
C ASP A 788 -22.28 -39.39 19.76
N ASP A 789 -22.82 -40.00 20.85
CA ASP A 789 -24.13 -40.65 20.75
C ASP A 789 -25.28 -39.85 21.40
N GLU A 790 -24.98 -38.62 21.81
CA GLU A 790 -25.86 -37.62 22.41
C GLU A 790 -26.41 -38.06 23.81
N GLN A 791 -25.75 -39.05 24.45
CA GLN A 791 -26.15 -39.57 25.76
C GLN A 791 -24.96 -39.77 26.67
N LEU A 792 -24.96 -39.19 27.87
CA LEU A 792 -23.96 -39.50 28.86
C LEU A 792 -24.24 -40.87 29.51
N ASN A 793 -23.31 -41.82 29.30
CA ASN A 793 -23.46 -43.17 29.80
C ASN A 793 -22.10 -43.80 30.17
N VAL A 794 -22.10 -45.10 30.51
CA VAL A 794 -20.89 -45.76 30.96
C VAL A 794 -19.83 -45.86 29.86
N VAL A 795 -20.20 -45.75 28.58
CA VAL A 795 -19.24 -45.79 27.47
C VAL A 795 -18.32 -44.56 27.52
N ASP A 796 -18.89 -43.41 27.85
CA ASP A 796 -18.12 -42.17 27.98
C ASP A 796 -17.14 -42.21 29.14
N ILE A 797 -17.53 -42.86 30.24
CA ILE A 797 -16.60 -43.05 31.35
C ILE A 797 -15.42 -43.91 30.89
N VAL A 798 -15.67 -44.94 30.11
CA VAL A 798 -14.62 -45.83 29.61
C VAL A 798 -13.70 -45.04 28.64
N ASN A 799 -14.28 -44.22 27.78
CA ASN A 799 -13.52 -43.37 26.85
C ASN A 799 -12.67 -42.35 27.64
N LEU A 800 -13.27 -41.69 28.63
CA LEU A 800 -12.53 -40.69 29.44
C LEU A 800 -11.36 -41.38 30.20
N VAL A 801 -11.60 -42.52 30.79
CA VAL A 801 -10.54 -43.31 31.45
C VAL A 801 -9.44 -43.67 30.44
N GLY A 802 -9.81 -44.05 29.24
CA GLY A 802 -8.85 -44.33 28.16
C GLY A 802 -7.99 -43.14 27.86
N ILE A 803 -8.61 -41.98 27.63
CA ILE A 803 -7.91 -40.71 27.34
C ILE A 803 -6.93 -40.34 28.47
N ILE A 804 -7.40 -40.43 29.72
CA ILE A 804 -6.58 -40.08 30.90
C ILE A 804 -5.40 -41.06 31.05
N LEU A 805 -5.55 -42.31 30.68
CA LEU A 805 -4.46 -43.29 30.82
C LEU A 805 -3.44 -43.22 29.67
N ASP A 806 -3.85 -42.70 28.53
CA ASP A 806 -3.00 -42.55 27.35
C ASP A 806 -2.21 -41.24 27.36
N ASN A 807 -2.63 -40.23 28.16
CA ASN A 807 -1.90 -38.99 28.43
C ASN A 807 -0.90 -39.16 29.58
#